data_bc0bd6ee95f22c5975b914bcf9d07510
#
_entry.id   bc0bd6ee95f22c5975b914bcf9d07510
#
_cell.length_a   1.000
_cell.length_b   1.000
_cell.length_c   1.000
_cell.angle_alpha   90.00
_cell.angle_beta   90.00
_cell.angle_gamma   90.00
#
_symmetry.space_group_name_H-M   'P 1'
#
loop_
_entity.id
_entity.type
_entity.pdbx_description
1 polymer ?
#
loop_
_entity_poly.entity_id
_entity_poly.type
_entity_poly.pdbx_seq_one_letter_code
_entity_poly.pdbx_strand_id
1 'polypeptide(L)'
;MQRIGVFVCHCGTNIAGTVDVKAVAAALSHEPGVVFSTDYQYMCSQAGQNMIKDAIAEHKLSGIVVCSCSPRMHEATFRKTAAGAGLNPYMVEIANIREQCSWVHKDMPTGTEKAIILGKAAVAKVNLNAPLTPGESSVTKRALVIGGGIAGIQTALDIADAGFPVDIVETKPTIGGKMAQLDKTFPTLDCAACILTPKMVDVAQNEKIRIFSYSEVTAVKGFVGNFDVTIKRKARYVKEEICTGCGLCTEKCPQKKVPNEFNLGMNNRSAIYIPFAQAVPKVATIDPNYCMMLKNGKCGVCSKVCGAGAIDYKAKDEFVEEKYGAIVVATGFNPISMEKFDEFAYSQSKDVITSLELERLMNAAGPTGGTLLRPSDGKHPHTIVFVQCVGSRCAACADKGKEYCSKICCMYTAKHAMLIRDKYPDTEVYVFYIDVRTPGKNFDEFYRRAVEEYGVHYIKGMVGKVSPEGDKLKVQGSDLIYGNQLHIDADLVVLAAAIEPDKSARHLATMLTASMDTNDFFTEAHPKLRPVESPTAGVFLSGTCQGPKDIPETVSQAGAAASKVIGLLCKDKLTGNPCVAHSDEMMCNGCSTCEKVCPYGAITYIEKEFRMPDRTTKIRRVASVNEAVCQGCGACTVACMSGAMDLRGFTSRQIMAEVDAICK
;
A
#
# COMPACT_ATOMS: atom_id res chain seq x y z
N MET A 1 -6.48 -46.87 4.80
CA MET A 1 -7.11 -45.88 5.65
C MET A 1 -6.00 -45.09 6.32
N GLN A 2 -6.10 -43.76 6.41
CA GLN A 2 -5.10 -42.92 7.06
C GLN A 2 -5.04 -43.28 8.57
N ARG A 3 -3.91 -42.99 9.19
CA ARG A 3 -3.74 -43.06 10.67
C ARG A 3 -3.68 -41.63 11.20
N ILE A 4 -4.81 -41.14 11.70
CA ILE A 4 -4.99 -39.70 12.02
C ILE A 4 -4.84 -39.49 13.53
N GLY A 5 -4.09 -38.44 13.89
CA GLY A 5 -4.05 -37.89 15.25
C GLY A 5 -4.89 -36.63 15.35
N VAL A 6 -5.70 -36.52 16.38
CA VAL A 6 -6.52 -35.34 16.69
C VAL A 6 -5.99 -34.65 17.92
N PHE A 7 -5.78 -33.32 17.83
CA PHE A 7 -5.20 -32.49 18.89
C PHE A 7 -6.11 -31.29 19.16
N VAL A 8 -6.76 -31.27 20.33
CA VAL A 8 -7.72 -30.23 20.71
C VAL A 8 -7.07 -29.20 21.63
N CYS A 9 -7.06 -27.94 21.21
CA CYS A 9 -6.45 -26.83 21.95
C CYS A 9 -7.46 -26.15 22.87
N HIS A 10 -7.09 -25.89 24.13
CA HIS A 10 -7.91 -25.07 25.03
C HIS A 10 -7.84 -23.57 24.69
N CYS A 11 -6.69 -23.12 24.16
CA CYS A 11 -6.36 -21.70 23.97
C CYS A 11 -6.60 -20.89 25.27
N GLY A 12 -6.17 -21.42 26.41
CA GLY A 12 -6.58 -20.97 27.74
C GLY A 12 -8.09 -21.04 27.90
N THR A 13 -8.73 -19.92 28.25
CA THR A 13 -10.19 -19.79 28.36
C THR A 13 -10.88 -19.41 27.05
N ASN A 14 -10.12 -19.05 25.99
CA ASN A 14 -10.71 -18.60 24.72
C ASN A 14 -11.51 -19.70 24.00
N ILE A 15 -11.13 -20.96 24.15
CA ILE A 15 -11.89 -22.10 23.61
C ILE A 15 -12.57 -22.83 24.77
N ALA A 16 -11.81 -23.22 25.80
CA ALA A 16 -12.33 -24.02 26.90
C ALA A 16 -13.40 -23.31 27.77
N GLY A 17 -13.58 -22.00 27.60
CA GLY A 17 -14.63 -21.25 28.29
C GLY A 17 -16.05 -21.54 27.76
N THR A 18 -16.18 -21.99 26.50
CA THR A 18 -17.46 -22.27 25.84
C THR A 18 -17.47 -23.58 25.04
N VAL A 19 -16.39 -24.36 25.11
CA VAL A 19 -16.25 -25.66 24.46
C VAL A 19 -15.66 -26.66 25.47
N ASP A 20 -16.34 -27.77 25.70
CA ASP A 20 -15.77 -28.90 26.43
C ASP A 20 -14.78 -29.64 25.53
N VAL A 21 -13.52 -29.22 25.63
CA VAL A 21 -12.42 -29.75 24.79
C VAL A 21 -12.15 -31.23 24.99
N LYS A 22 -12.45 -31.76 26.21
CA LYS A 22 -12.31 -33.19 26.48
C LYS A 22 -13.40 -34.01 25.81
N ALA A 23 -14.64 -33.52 25.83
CA ALA A 23 -15.75 -34.13 25.12
C ALA A 23 -15.49 -34.12 23.60
N VAL A 24 -14.92 -33.01 23.05
CA VAL A 24 -14.52 -32.93 21.64
C VAL A 24 -13.47 -33.99 21.31
N ALA A 25 -12.40 -34.09 22.11
CA ALA A 25 -11.33 -35.08 21.90
C ALA A 25 -11.87 -36.52 21.98
N ALA A 26 -12.75 -36.82 22.94
CA ALA A 26 -13.41 -38.12 23.09
C ALA A 26 -14.31 -38.45 21.90
N ALA A 27 -15.16 -37.51 21.47
CA ALA A 27 -16.04 -37.73 20.32
C ALA A 27 -15.25 -37.98 19.02
N LEU A 28 -14.20 -37.21 18.75
CA LEU A 28 -13.39 -37.35 17.55
C LEU A 28 -12.50 -38.59 17.56
N SER A 29 -12.24 -39.21 18.71
CA SER A 29 -11.48 -40.47 18.80
C SER A 29 -12.19 -41.66 18.13
N HIS A 30 -13.50 -41.55 17.93
CA HIS A 30 -14.31 -42.59 17.30
C HIS A 30 -14.49 -42.41 15.77
N GLU A 31 -13.96 -41.29 15.22
CA GLU A 31 -14.10 -41.04 13.79
C GLU A 31 -13.19 -41.97 12.95
N PRO A 32 -13.64 -42.34 11.73
CA PRO A 32 -12.90 -43.24 10.86
C PRO A 32 -11.46 -42.76 10.59
N GLY A 33 -10.48 -43.63 10.86
CA GLY A 33 -9.06 -43.34 10.65
C GLY A 33 -8.37 -42.69 11.83
N VAL A 34 -9.08 -42.21 12.83
CA VAL A 34 -8.47 -41.63 14.05
C VAL A 34 -7.92 -42.75 14.93
N VAL A 35 -6.64 -42.72 15.24
CA VAL A 35 -5.93 -43.70 16.09
C VAL A 35 -5.39 -43.11 17.37
N PHE A 36 -5.40 -41.75 17.46
CA PHE A 36 -4.98 -41.00 18.64
C PHE A 36 -5.77 -39.72 18.73
N SER A 37 -6.24 -39.36 19.92
CA SER A 37 -6.93 -38.09 20.19
C SER A 37 -6.57 -37.59 21.59
N THR A 38 -6.24 -36.32 21.70
CA THR A 38 -5.88 -35.69 22.99
C THR A 38 -6.22 -34.20 22.99
N ASP A 39 -6.29 -33.63 24.18
CA ASP A 39 -6.43 -32.19 24.39
C ASP A 39 -5.21 -31.63 25.14
N TYR A 40 -4.93 -30.35 24.93
CA TYR A 40 -3.85 -29.65 25.61
C TYR A 40 -4.08 -28.15 25.69
N GLN A 41 -3.55 -27.53 26.75
CA GLN A 41 -3.82 -26.11 27.06
C GLN A 41 -3.41 -25.15 25.94
N TYR A 42 -2.24 -25.35 25.33
CA TYR A 42 -1.70 -24.52 24.26
C TYR A 42 -0.96 -25.37 23.22
N MET A 43 -1.65 -25.90 22.23
CA MET A 43 -1.06 -26.74 21.18
C MET A 43 0.03 -26.02 20.38
N CYS A 44 -0.06 -24.68 20.22
CA CYS A 44 0.95 -23.89 19.55
C CYS A 44 2.23 -23.65 20.39
N SER A 45 2.22 -23.95 21.70
CA SER A 45 3.42 -23.87 22.55
C SER A 45 4.44 -24.95 22.21
N GLN A 46 5.68 -24.79 22.67
CA GLN A 46 6.74 -25.79 22.46
C GLN A 46 6.32 -27.18 22.99
N ALA A 47 5.70 -27.23 24.18
CA ALA A 47 5.22 -28.47 24.76
C ALA A 47 4.13 -29.13 23.92
N GLY A 48 3.14 -28.35 23.42
CA GLY A 48 2.09 -28.87 22.51
C GLY A 48 2.67 -29.35 21.18
N GLN A 49 3.62 -28.63 20.60
CA GLN A 49 4.32 -29.04 19.38
C GLN A 49 5.13 -30.34 19.59
N ASN A 50 5.80 -30.49 20.73
CA ASN A 50 6.51 -31.72 21.07
C ASN A 50 5.52 -32.91 21.20
N MET A 51 4.42 -32.71 21.92
CA MET A 51 3.34 -33.72 22.01
C MET A 51 2.86 -34.19 20.62
N ILE A 52 2.68 -33.27 19.67
CA ILE A 52 2.32 -33.62 18.27
C ILE A 52 3.41 -34.47 17.62
N LYS A 53 4.70 -34.09 17.78
CA LYS A 53 5.83 -34.85 17.21
C LYS A 53 5.93 -36.25 17.80
N ASP A 54 5.82 -36.36 19.12
CA ASP A 54 5.92 -37.63 19.84
C ASP A 54 4.78 -38.57 19.41
N ALA A 55 3.54 -38.05 19.30
CA ALA A 55 2.40 -38.81 18.81
C ALA A 55 2.55 -39.25 17.35
N ILE A 56 3.13 -38.42 16.47
CA ILE A 56 3.42 -38.80 15.08
C ILE A 56 4.35 -40.00 15.05
N ALA A 57 5.41 -39.99 15.87
CA ALA A 57 6.39 -41.07 15.91
C ALA A 57 5.82 -42.35 16.56
N GLU A 58 5.19 -42.23 17.75
CA GLU A 58 4.68 -43.36 18.54
C GLU A 58 3.54 -44.08 17.83
N HIS A 59 2.54 -43.34 17.34
CA HIS A 59 1.36 -43.88 16.70
C HIS A 59 1.49 -44.04 15.19
N LYS A 60 2.66 -43.69 14.61
CA LYS A 60 2.94 -43.73 13.15
C LYS A 60 1.84 -43.02 12.36
N LEU A 61 1.54 -41.79 12.75
CA LEU A 61 0.47 -41.02 12.14
C LEU A 61 0.83 -40.66 10.69
N SER A 62 -0.15 -40.76 9.80
CA SER A 62 -0.05 -40.35 8.41
C SER A 62 -0.80 -39.05 8.09
N GLY A 63 -1.56 -38.52 9.07
CA GLY A 63 -2.27 -37.25 9.01
C GLY A 63 -2.59 -36.73 10.40
N ILE A 64 -2.75 -35.43 10.55
CA ILE A 64 -3.14 -34.80 11.83
C ILE A 64 -4.24 -33.76 11.61
N VAL A 65 -5.11 -33.65 12.59
CA VAL A 65 -6.11 -32.58 12.74
C VAL A 65 -5.81 -31.82 14.01
N VAL A 66 -5.72 -30.48 13.91
CA VAL A 66 -5.57 -29.63 15.07
C VAL A 66 -6.83 -28.77 15.23
N CYS A 67 -7.65 -29.09 16.21
CA CYS A 67 -8.81 -28.30 16.58
C CYS A 67 -8.36 -27.10 17.42
N SER A 68 -8.25 -25.90 16.83
CA SER A 68 -7.65 -24.74 17.48
C SER A 68 -8.19 -23.42 16.95
N CYS A 69 -7.39 -22.35 17.03
CA CYS A 69 -7.67 -21.05 16.44
C CYS A 69 -7.55 -21.08 14.90
N SER A 70 -7.81 -19.92 14.28
CA SER A 70 -7.76 -19.75 12.82
C SER A 70 -6.47 -20.30 12.17
N PRO A 71 -6.55 -21.00 11.05
CA PRO A 71 -5.38 -21.40 10.25
C PRO A 71 -4.43 -20.24 9.94
N ARG A 72 -4.95 -19.03 9.71
CA ARG A 72 -4.15 -17.82 9.47
C ARG A 72 -3.11 -17.53 10.55
N MET A 73 -3.33 -18.01 11.77
CA MET A 73 -2.42 -17.77 12.91
C MET A 73 -1.29 -18.80 12.98
N HIS A 74 -1.61 -20.09 12.86
CA HIS A 74 -0.71 -21.18 13.25
C HIS A 74 -0.59 -22.31 12.24
N GLU A 75 -1.15 -22.20 11.05
CA GLU A 75 -1.02 -23.24 10.01
C GLU A 75 0.46 -23.52 9.70
N ALA A 76 1.25 -22.46 9.50
CA ALA A 76 2.68 -22.60 9.25
C ALA A 76 3.42 -23.26 10.44
N THR A 77 2.99 -22.99 11.68
CA THR A 77 3.55 -23.60 12.89
C THR A 77 3.31 -25.10 12.90
N PHE A 78 2.07 -25.54 12.69
CA PHE A 78 1.74 -26.97 12.76
C PHE A 78 2.28 -27.73 11.55
N ARG A 79 2.29 -27.14 10.36
CA ARG A 79 2.95 -27.72 9.17
C ARG A 79 4.45 -27.92 9.39
N LYS A 80 5.12 -26.93 9.99
CA LYS A 80 6.55 -27.03 10.35
C LYS A 80 6.77 -28.11 11.43
N THR A 81 5.87 -28.22 12.41
CA THR A 81 5.92 -29.23 13.47
C THR A 81 5.82 -30.64 12.87
N ALA A 82 4.85 -30.86 11.97
CA ALA A 82 4.65 -32.12 11.27
C ALA A 82 5.88 -32.50 10.40
N ALA A 83 6.39 -31.53 9.61
CA ALA A 83 7.60 -31.72 8.80
C ALA A 83 8.81 -32.11 9.66
N GLY A 84 8.98 -31.48 10.81
CA GLY A 84 10.05 -31.80 11.76
C GLY A 84 9.94 -33.19 12.42
N ALA A 85 8.78 -33.85 12.29
CA ALA A 85 8.54 -35.25 12.71
C ALA A 85 8.50 -36.23 11.51
N GLY A 86 8.87 -35.76 10.29
CA GLY A 86 8.88 -36.59 9.09
C GLY A 86 7.50 -36.77 8.40
N LEU A 87 6.45 -36.10 8.87
CA LEU A 87 5.13 -36.09 8.23
C LEU A 87 5.07 -35.00 7.17
N ASN A 88 4.53 -35.31 5.97
CA ASN A 88 4.32 -34.28 4.94
C ASN A 88 3.47 -33.13 5.47
N PRO A 89 3.90 -31.86 5.36
CA PRO A 89 3.23 -30.69 5.95
C PRO A 89 1.80 -30.45 5.43
N TYR A 90 1.42 -31.04 4.30
CA TYR A 90 0.08 -30.94 3.71
C TYR A 90 -0.86 -32.07 4.15
N MET A 91 -0.40 -32.95 5.05
CA MET A 91 -1.22 -33.90 5.77
C MET A 91 -1.75 -33.33 7.10
N VAL A 92 -1.73 -32.01 7.26
CA VAL A 92 -2.18 -31.27 8.43
C VAL A 92 -3.41 -30.44 8.09
N GLU A 93 -4.50 -30.61 8.84
CA GLU A 93 -5.69 -29.76 8.77
C GLU A 93 -5.97 -29.09 10.10
N ILE A 94 -6.55 -27.88 10.05
CA ILE A 94 -6.94 -27.13 11.24
C ILE A 94 -8.45 -26.93 11.26
N ALA A 95 -9.12 -27.48 12.25
CA ALA A 95 -10.50 -27.14 12.56
C ALA A 95 -10.54 -25.86 13.40
N ASN A 96 -11.12 -24.78 12.85
CA ASN A 96 -11.21 -23.49 13.57
C ASN A 96 -12.34 -23.52 14.59
N ILE A 97 -12.04 -23.97 15.82
CA ILE A 97 -13.00 -24.04 16.93
C ILE A 97 -12.94 -22.82 17.86
N ARG A 98 -12.19 -21.75 17.49
CA ARG A 98 -12.16 -20.49 18.21
C ARG A 98 -13.02 -19.45 17.52
N GLU A 99 -12.56 -18.88 16.41
CA GLU A 99 -13.24 -17.79 15.70
C GLU A 99 -14.58 -18.23 15.10
N GLN A 100 -14.66 -19.46 14.63
CA GLN A 100 -15.90 -20.00 14.02
C GLN A 100 -16.80 -20.74 15.00
N CYS A 101 -16.37 -20.92 16.25
CA CYS A 101 -17.11 -21.70 17.24
C CYS A 101 -17.16 -20.98 18.60
N SER A 102 -16.13 -21.01 19.44
CA SER A 102 -16.17 -20.52 20.81
C SER A 102 -16.47 -19.03 20.93
N TRP A 103 -16.07 -18.20 19.95
CA TRP A 103 -16.34 -16.78 19.97
C TRP A 103 -17.74 -16.38 19.49
N VAL A 104 -18.43 -17.28 18.78
CA VAL A 104 -19.79 -17.02 18.26
C VAL A 104 -20.88 -17.72 19.05
N HIS A 105 -20.52 -18.61 19.99
CA HIS A 105 -21.43 -19.28 20.90
C HIS A 105 -21.15 -18.89 22.35
N LYS A 106 -22.21 -18.73 23.14
CA LYS A 106 -22.12 -18.30 24.55
C LYS A 106 -22.31 -19.44 25.54
N ASP A 107 -22.88 -20.55 25.10
CA ASP A 107 -23.16 -21.74 25.90
C ASP A 107 -22.27 -22.91 25.48
N MET A 108 -21.88 -23.72 26.48
CA MET A 108 -20.95 -24.84 26.30
C MET A 108 -21.56 -26.00 25.49
N PRO A 109 -22.82 -26.40 25.65
CA PRO A 109 -23.38 -27.48 24.84
C PRO A 109 -23.33 -27.20 23.35
N THR A 110 -23.87 -26.07 22.89
CA THR A 110 -23.90 -25.68 21.47
C THR A 110 -22.48 -25.47 20.93
N GLY A 111 -21.60 -24.83 21.71
CA GLY A 111 -20.19 -24.65 21.34
C GLY A 111 -19.46 -25.99 21.18
N THR A 112 -19.69 -26.94 22.09
CA THR A 112 -19.08 -28.27 22.03
C THR A 112 -19.59 -29.08 20.83
N GLU A 113 -20.90 -29.09 20.58
CA GLU A 113 -21.51 -29.77 19.43
C GLU A 113 -20.92 -29.24 18.11
N LYS A 114 -20.88 -27.93 17.94
CA LYS A 114 -20.28 -27.31 16.75
C LYS A 114 -18.80 -27.62 16.60
N ALA A 115 -18.03 -27.62 17.69
CA ALA A 115 -16.60 -27.97 17.65
C ALA A 115 -16.38 -29.43 17.19
N ILE A 116 -17.26 -30.35 17.61
CA ILE A 116 -17.24 -31.74 17.17
C ILE A 116 -17.53 -31.82 15.66
N ILE A 117 -18.55 -31.14 15.18
CA ILE A 117 -18.91 -31.09 13.73
C ILE A 117 -17.73 -30.56 12.89
N LEU A 118 -17.11 -29.44 13.30
CA LEU A 118 -15.95 -28.89 12.60
C LEU A 118 -14.75 -29.84 12.62
N GLY A 119 -14.53 -30.54 13.74
CA GLY A 119 -13.50 -31.57 13.88
C GLY A 119 -13.73 -32.75 12.96
N LYS A 120 -14.98 -33.26 12.89
CA LYS A 120 -15.38 -34.34 11.96
C LYS A 120 -15.13 -33.99 10.51
N ALA A 121 -15.49 -32.76 10.09
CA ALA A 121 -15.23 -32.25 8.74
C ALA A 121 -13.72 -32.30 8.43
N ALA A 122 -12.88 -31.80 9.34
CA ALA A 122 -11.43 -31.80 9.15
C ALA A 122 -10.85 -33.24 9.11
N VAL A 123 -11.37 -34.18 9.91
CA VAL A 123 -10.97 -35.59 9.86
C VAL A 123 -11.37 -36.22 8.52
N ALA A 124 -12.57 -35.93 8.03
CA ALA A 124 -13.06 -36.46 6.74
C ALA A 124 -12.15 -35.95 5.60
N LYS A 125 -11.72 -34.69 5.62
CA LYS A 125 -10.79 -34.12 4.65
C LYS A 125 -9.42 -34.79 4.71
N VAL A 126 -8.81 -34.88 5.92
CA VAL A 126 -7.47 -35.49 6.10
C VAL A 126 -7.45 -36.95 5.58
N ASN A 127 -8.51 -37.70 5.74
CA ASN A 127 -8.62 -39.06 5.19
C ASN A 127 -8.43 -39.12 3.65
N LEU A 128 -8.71 -38.01 2.95
CA LEU A 128 -8.55 -37.87 1.50
C LEU A 128 -7.35 -37.04 1.08
N ASN A 129 -6.60 -36.49 2.05
CA ASN A 129 -5.40 -35.74 1.74
C ASN A 129 -4.31 -36.65 1.15
N ALA A 130 -3.53 -36.09 0.24
CA ALA A 130 -2.34 -36.71 -0.32
C ALA A 130 -1.11 -35.84 0.00
N PRO A 131 0.06 -36.47 0.15
CA PRO A 131 1.31 -35.73 0.28
C PRO A 131 1.52 -34.81 -0.92
N LEU A 132 1.75 -33.52 -0.66
CA LEU A 132 2.03 -32.54 -1.70
C LEU A 132 3.49 -32.08 -1.61
N THR A 133 4.11 -31.89 -2.77
CA THR A 133 5.46 -31.35 -2.88
C THR A 133 5.38 -29.94 -3.45
N PRO A 134 5.86 -28.93 -2.72
CA PRO A 134 5.90 -27.57 -3.22
C PRO A 134 6.80 -27.45 -4.46
N GLY A 135 6.34 -26.68 -5.44
CA GLY A 135 7.20 -26.26 -6.57
C GLY A 135 8.22 -25.21 -6.12
N GLU A 136 9.34 -25.13 -6.81
CA GLU A 136 10.37 -24.13 -6.60
C GLU A 136 10.46 -23.20 -7.81
N SER A 137 10.66 -21.90 -7.56
CA SER A 137 10.97 -20.91 -8.60
C SER A 137 12.20 -20.09 -8.22
N SER A 138 13.05 -19.77 -9.19
CA SER A 138 14.18 -18.87 -8.99
C SER A 138 13.71 -17.46 -8.65
N VAL A 139 14.57 -16.64 -8.02
CA VAL A 139 14.25 -15.26 -7.66
C VAL A 139 15.10 -14.30 -8.48
N THR A 140 14.46 -13.38 -9.18
CA THR A 140 15.12 -12.23 -9.82
C THR A 140 15.64 -11.30 -8.73
N LYS A 141 16.95 -11.10 -8.67
CA LYS A 141 17.63 -10.35 -7.59
C LYS A 141 17.57 -8.82 -7.80
N ARG A 142 16.42 -8.30 -8.14
CA ARG A 142 16.17 -6.86 -8.37
C ARG A 142 14.80 -6.47 -7.83
N ALA A 143 14.69 -5.27 -7.23
CA ALA A 143 13.45 -4.71 -6.76
C ALA A 143 12.96 -3.55 -7.64
N LEU A 144 11.64 -3.34 -7.66
CA LEU A 144 10.99 -2.16 -8.22
C LEU A 144 10.37 -1.35 -7.09
N VAL A 145 10.60 -0.04 -7.07
CA VAL A 145 9.94 0.92 -6.18
C VAL A 145 9.09 1.87 -7.03
N ILE A 146 7.78 1.91 -6.80
CA ILE A 146 6.84 2.75 -7.54
C ILE A 146 6.51 3.99 -6.70
N GLY A 147 7.10 5.11 -7.08
CA GLY A 147 7.03 6.41 -6.41
C GLY A 147 8.37 6.85 -5.85
N GLY A 148 8.83 8.04 -6.29
CA GLY A 148 10.11 8.66 -5.91
C GLY A 148 10.00 9.69 -4.78
N GLY A 149 9.00 9.57 -3.88
CA GLY A 149 8.92 10.36 -2.65
C GLY A 149 9.86 9.83 -1.56
N ILE A 150 9.85 10.45 -0.36
CA ILE A 150 10.75 10.06 0.75
C ILE A 150 10.63 8.57 1.12
N ALA A 151 9.43 7.98 1.02
CA ALA A 151 9.22 6.55 1.25
C ALA A 151 10.00 5.70 0.24
N GLY A 152 9.83 6.00 -1.05
CA GLY A 152 10.51 5.27 -2.12
C GLY A 152 12.02 5.48 -2.13
N ILE A 153 12.47 6.70 -1.88
CA ILE A 153 13.91 7.07 -1.76
C ILE A 153 14.55 6.23 -0.65
N GLN A 154 13.98 6.26 0.57
CA GLN A 154 14.53 5.50 1.69
C GLN A 154 14.51 3.99 1.44
N THR A 155 13.38 3.47 0.93
CA THR A 155 13.28 2.03 0.59
C THR A 155 14.35 1.61 -0.43
N ALA A 156 14.58 2.44 -1.45
CA ALA A 156 15.57 2.12 -2.48
C ALA A 156 17.01 2.16 -1.95
N LEU A 157 17.34 3.16 -1.12
CA LEU A 157 18.65 3.23 -0.47
C LEU A 157 18.91 2.01 0.41
N ASP A 158 17.97 1.64 1.29
CA ASP A 158 18.13 0.49 2.18
C ASP A 158 18.30 -0.83 1.41
N ILE A 159 17.59 -1.01 0.27
CA ILE A 159 17.73 -2.19 -0.59
C ILE A 159 19.10 -2.19 -1.31
N ALA A 160 19.53 -1.04 -1.82
CA ALA A 160 20.81 -0.89 -2.52
C ALA A 160 22.00 -1.10 -1.57
N ASP A 161 21.94 -0.59 -0.35
CA ASP A 161 22.96 -0.77 0.70
C ASP A 161 23.10 -2.24 1.12
N ALA A 162 22.00 -3.00 1.06
CA ALA A 162 22.04 -4.46 1.24
C ALA A 162 22.61 -5.23 0.03
N GLY A 163 22.97 -4.52 -1.04
CA GLY A 163 23.66 -5.09 -2.21
C GLY A 163 22.77 -5.43 -3.40
N PHE A 164 21.46 -5.17 -3.35
CA PHE A 164 20.54 -5.53 -4.44
C PHE A 164 20.26 -4.35 -5.38
N PRO A 165 20.25 -4.58 -6.71
CA PRO A 165 19.79 -3.58 -7.66
C PRO A 165 18.31 -3.21 -7.43
N VAL A 166 17.99 -1.92 -7.58
CA VAL A 166 16.63 -1.41 -7.43
C VAL A 166 16.34 -0.31 -8.44
N ASP A 167 15.17 -0.34 -9.01
CA ASP A 167 14.69 0.70 -9.92
C ASP A 167 13.59 1.52 -9.24
N ILE A 168 13.64 2.85 -9.36
CA ILE A 168 12.60 3.77 -8.93
C ILE A 168 11.85 4.27 -10.15
N VAL A 169 10.52 4.12 -10.18
CA VAL A 169 9.65 4.71 -11.20
C VAL A 169 8.89 5.88 -10.60
N GLU A 170 9.09 7.08 -11.16
CA GLU A 170 8.46 8.32 -10.71
C GLU A 170 7.72 9.01 -11.88
N THR A 171 6.45 9.33 -11.66
CA THR A 171 5.58 9.94 -12.69
C THR A 171 5.93 11.39 -13.01
N LYS A 172 6.55 12.09 -12.05
CA LYS A 172 7.03 13.48 -12.22
C LYS A 172 8.43 13.52 -12.81
N PRO A 173 8.84 14.67 -13.36
CA PRO A 173 10.17 14.83 -13.94
C PRO A 173 11.35 14.67 -12.97
N THR A 174 11.09 14.62 -11.68
CA THR A 174 12.09 14.53 -10.59
C THR A 174 11.56 13.71 -9.43
N ILE A 175 12.44 13.06 -8.68
CA ILE A 175 12.12 12.47 -7.38
C ILE A 175 12.02 13.55 -6.29
N GLY A 176 11.59 13.18 -5.08
CA GLY A 176 11.45 14.07 -3.91
C GLY A 176 10.03 14.15 -3.36
N GLY A 177 9.02 13.91 -4.21
CA GLY A 177 7.61 13.86 -3.80
C GLY A 177 7.10 15.12 -3.11
N LYS A 178 6.18 14.95 -2.15
CA LYS A 178 5.60 16.06 -1.39
C LYS A 178 6.61 16.73 -0.45
N MET A 179 7.58 15.97 0.07
CA MET A 179 8.58 16.54 0.99
C MET A 179 9.41 17.65 0.34
N ALA A 180 9.65 17.57 -0.98
CA ALA A 180 10.32 18.63 -1.73
C ALA A 180 9.55 19.96 -1.77
N GLN A 181 8.24 19.95 -1.49
CA GLN A 181 7.38 21.12 -1.46
C GLN A 181 7.32 21.78 -0.08
N LEU A 182 7.80 21.12 0.98
CA LEU A 182 7.76 21.63 2.34
C LEU A 182 8.90 22.62 2.59
N ASP A 183 8.67 23.54 3.51
CA ASP A 183 9.71 24.44 4.04
C ASP A 183 10.47 23.74 5.17
N LYS A 184 9.77 23.46 6.26
CA LYS A 184 10.31 22.77 7.44
C LYS A 184 9.48 21.56 7.83
N THR A 185 10.07 20.67 8.64
CA THR A 185 9.42 19.48 9.16
C THR A 185 9.20 19.58 10.66
N PHE A 186 8.15 18.98 11.17
CA PHE A 186 7.88 18.85 12.60
C PHE A 186 8.43 17.52 13.15
N PRO A 187 8.73 17.37 14.44
CA PRO A 187 8.64 18.38 15.51
C PRO A 187 9.92 19.21 15.67
N THR A 188 10.95 18.98 14.88
CA THR A 188 12.30 19.55 15.05
C THR A 188 12.51 20.88 14.36
N LEU A 189 11.60 21.29 13.47
CA LEU A 189 11.70 22.46 12.60
C LEU A 189 12.91 22.45 11.65
N ASP A 190 13.40 21.27 11.31
CA ASP A 190 14.46 21.10 10.33
C ASP A 190 14.01 21.49 8.92
N CYS A 191 14.92 22.01 8.14
CA CYS A 191 14.72 22.34 6.73
C CYS A 191 14.42 21.06 5.92
N ALA A 192 13.30 20.99 5.28
CA ALA A 192 12.89 19.81 4.50
C ALA A 192 13.86 19.51 3.34
N ALA A 193 14.31 20.57 2.62
CA ALA A 193 15.26 20.43 1.52
C ALA A 193 16.64 19.96 2.01
N CYS A 194 17.07 20.42 3.20
CA CYS A 194 18.37 20.06 3.78
C CYS A 194 18.45 18.58 4.16
N ILE A 195 17.31 17.98 4.52
CA ILE A 195 17.21 16.54 4.84
C ILE A 195 17.03 15.72 3.56
N LEU A 196 16.17 16.17 2.65
CA LEU A 196 15.77 15.42 1.47
C LEU A 196 16.83 15.42 0.37
N THR A 197 17.48 16.57 0.12
CA THR A 197 18.43 16.72 -0.99
C THR A 197 19.60 15.75 -0.91
N PRO A 198 20.28 15.56 0.22
CA PRO A 198 21.35 14.55 0.33
C PRO A 198 20.85 13.15 -0.07
N LYS A 199 19.71 12.72 0.43
CA LYS A 199 19.13 11.41 0.08
C LYS A 199 18.79 11.27 -1.41
N MET A 200 18.32 12.34 -2.06
CA MET A 200 18.08 12.36 -3.51
C MET A 200 19.40 12.24 -4.30
N VAL A 201 20.47 12.89 -3.82
CA VAL A 201 21.81 12.81 -4.41
C VAL A 201 22.39 11.41 -4.20
N ASP A 202 22.27 10.84 -3.00
CA ASP A 202 22.71 9.48 -2.71
C ASP A 202 22.03 8.46 -3.65
N VAL A 203 20.72 8.59 -3.89
CA VAL A 203 19.99 7.78 -4.87
C VAL A 203 20.59 7.92 -6.28
N ALA A 204 20.90 9.16 -6.70
CA ALA A 204 21.40 9.44 -8.05
C ALA A 204 22.84 8.94 -8.25
N GLN A 205 23.65 8.87 -7.20
CA GLN A 205 25.04 8.45 -7.23
C GLN A 205 25.24 6.95 -6.96
N ASN A 206 24.22 6.26 -6.48
CA ASN A 206 24.31 4.83 -6.16
C ASN A 206 24.20 4.00 -7.44
N GLU A 207 25.25 3.27 -7.78
CA GLU A 207 25.34 2.44 -8.99
C GLU A 207 24.30 1.32 -9.06
N LYS A 208 23.71 0.95 -7.90
CA LYS A 208 22.66 -0.08 -7.82
C LYS A 208 21.26 0.48 -7.97
N ILE A 209 21.10 1.81 -7.99
CA ILE A 209 19.79 2.47 -8.12
C ILE A 209 19.66 3.09 -9.51
N ARG A 210 18.64 2.68 -10.24
CA ARG A 210 18.28 3.32 -11.51
C ARG A 210 16.97 4.10 -11.35
N ILE A 211 16.95 5.35 -11.79
CA ILE A 211 15.80 6.23 -11.71
C ILE A 211 15.11 6.29 -13.08
N PHE A 212 13.87 5.88 -13.15
CA PHE A 212 12.95 6.15 -14.25
C PHE A 212 12.06 7.34 -13.87
N SER A 213 12.59 8.56 -13.99
CA SER A 213 11.81 9.78 -13.80
C SER A 213 10.93 10.06 -15.03
N TYR A 214 9.85 10.80 -14.84
CA TYR A 214 8.84 11.09 -15.86
C TYR A 214 8.27 9.82 -16.53
N SER A 215 8.11 8.77 -15.74
CA SER A 215 7.75 7.43 -16.18
C SER A 215 6.62 6.83 -15.36
N GLU A 216 5.90 5.89 -15.93
CA GLU A 216 4.79 5.20 -15.26
C GLU A 216 4.80 3.70 -15.55
N VAL A 217 4.38 2.89 -14.57
CA VAL A 217 4.14 1.46 -14.78
C VAL A 217 2.82 1.30 -15.52
N THR A 218 2.84 0.57 -16.64
CA THR A 218 1.66 0.37 -17.49
C THR A 218 1.15 -1.06 -17.52
N ALA A 219 2.00 -2.04 -17.19
CA ALA A 219 1.60 -3.43 -17.05
C ALA A 219 2.51 -4.17 -16.07
N VAL A 220 1.93 -5.08 -15.31
CA VAL A 220 2.63 -6.02 -14.44
C VAL A 220 2.08 -7.41 -14.70
N LYS A 221 2.95 -8.38 -14.92
CA LYS A 221 2.63 -9.79 -15.11
C LYS A 221 3.56 -10.63 -14.24
N GLY A 222 3.29 -11.93 -14.15
CA GLY A 222 4.15 -12.85 -13.39
C GLY A 222 3.72 -13.02 -11.93
N PHE A 223 4.66 -13.36 -11.08
CA PHE A 223 4.42 -13.79 -9.70
C PHE A 223 5.59 -13.42 -8.78
N VAL A 224 5.43 -13.62 -7.49
CA VAL A 224 6.47 -13.34 -6.49
C VAL A 224 7.81 -13.96 -6.87
N GLY A 225 8.85 -13.14 -6.88
CA GLY A 225 10.18 -13.52 -7.34
C GLY A 225 10.44 -13.30 -8.83
N ASN A 226 9.40 -13.16 -9.67
CA ASN A 226 9.49 -13.06 -11.12
C ASN A 226 8.36 -12.23 -11.72
N PHE A 227 8.39 -10.93 -11.48
CA PHE A 227 7.47 -9.98 -12.10
C PHE A 227 8.06 -9.45 -13.41
N ASP A 228 7.27 -9.49 -14.49
CA ASP A 228 7.55 -8.82 -15.76
C ASP A 228 6.79 -7.49 -15.75
N VAL A 229 7.50 -6.37 -15.80
CA VAL A 229 6.92 -5.03 -15.67
C VAL A 229 7.21 -4.21 -16.90
N THR A 230 6.17 -3.61 -17.48
CA THR A 230 6.29 -2.64 -18.58
C THR A 230 6.26 -1.22 -18.01
N ILE A 231 7.34 -0.47 -18.25
CA ILE A 231 7.50 0.92 -17.83
C ILE A 231 7.41 1.81 -19.06
N LYS A 232 6.49 2.76 -19.05
CA LYS A 232 6.37 3.79 -20.07
C LYS A 232 7.18 5.01 -19.64
N ARG A 233 8.24 5.34 -20.38
CA ARG A 233 8.99 6.59 -20.26
C ARG A 233 8.33 7.64 -21.14
N LYS A 234 7.78 8.69 -20.53
CA LYS A 234 7.14 9.79 -21.27
C LYS A 234 8.18 10.64 -21.99
N ALA A 235 7.87 11.08 -23.19
CA ALA A 235 8.74 11.97 -23.93
C ALA A 235 8.99 13.27 -23.17
N ARG A 236 10.21 13.48 -22.72
CA ARG A 236 10.66 14.70 -22.03
C ARG A 236 11.00 15.82 -23.03
N TYR A 237 11.24 15.45 -24.30
CA TYR A 237 11.71 16.31 -25.40
C TYR A 237 13.06 16.97 -25.10
N VAL A 238 13.78 16.45 -24.14
CA VAL A 238 15.15 16.85 -23.74
C VAL A 238 15.91 15.56 -23.42
N LYS A 239 17.06 15.39 -24.03
CA LYS A 239 17.95 14.24 -23.82
C LYS A 239 18.60 14.34 -22.45
N GLU A 240 18.31 13.39 -21.56
CA GLU A 240 18.77 13.38 -20.18
C GLU A 240 20.30 13.31 -20.09
N GLU A 241 20.90 12.50 -20.94
CA GLU A 241 22.35 12.23 -20.94
C GLU A 241 23.18 13.44 -21.34
N ILE A 242 22.58 14.41 -22.03
CA ILE A 242 23.26 15.58 -22.57
C ILE A 242 22.90 16.87 -21.78
N CYS A 243 21.74 16.90 -21.15
CA CYS A 243 21.24 18.08 -20.47
C CYS A 243 22.08 18.37 -19.21
N THR A 244 22.72 19.53 -19.16
CA THR A 244 23.52 19.97 -17.99
C THR A 244 22.68 20.62 -16.87
N GLY A 245 21.36 20.78 -17.08
CA GLY A 245 20.48 21.44 -16.08
C GLY A 245 20.78 22.94 -15.86
N CYS A 246 21.40 23.63 -16.81
CA CYS A 246 21.82 25.03 -16.67
C CYS A 246 20.65 26.04 -16.60
N GLY A 247 19.43 25.67 -17.02
CA GLY A 247 18.23 26.51 -16.93
C GLY A 247 18.09 27.60 -18.02
N LEU A 248 19.05 27.79 -18.92
CA LEU A 248 19.01 28.83 -19.93
C LEU A 248 17.78 28.71 -20.86
N CYS A 249 17.41 27.50 -21.23
CA CYS A 249 16.21 27.22 -22.02
C CYS A 249 14.92 27.62 -21.30
N THR A 250 14.85 27.47 -19.99
CA THR A 250 13.73 27.88 -19.13
C THR A 250 13.62 29.41 -19.08
N GLU A 251 14.76 30.10 -18.89
CA GLU A 251 14.82 31.56 -18.84
C GLU A 251 14.40 32.22 -20.15
N LYS A 252 14.88 31.72 -21.29
CA LYS A 252 14.62 32.28 -22.62
C LYS A 252 13.32 31.82 -23.26
N CYS A 253 12.57 30.90 -22.66
CA CYS A 253 11.29 30.44 -23.19
C CYS A 253 10.28 31.59 -23.24
N PRO A 254 9.64 31.87 -24.41
CA PRO A 254 8.65 32.95 -24.51
C PRO A 254 7.33 32.61 -23.83
N GLN A 255 7.01 31.31 -23.68
CA GLN A 255 5.78 30.86 -23.05
C GLN A 255 6.00 30.70 -21.53
N LYS A 256 5.72 31.79 -20.78
CA LYS A 256 5.94 31.89 -19.32
C LYS A 256 4.65 31.91 -18.51
N LYS A 257 3.48 31.74 -19.13
CA LYS A 257 2.17 31.80 -18.46
C LYS A 257 1.60 30.39 -18.25
N VAL A 258 2.43 29.43 -17.86
CA VAL A 258 2.01 28.07 -17.52
C VAL A 258 1.87 27.99 -16.00
N PRO A 259 0.71 27.59 -15.46
CA PRO A 259 0.59 27.39 -14.01
C PRO A 259 1.68 26.47 -13.48
N ASN A 260 2.34 26.88 -12.41
CA ASN A 260 3.42 26.11 -11.80
C ASN A 260 2.84 25.09 -10.82
N GLU A 261 2.74 23.84 -11.23
CA GLU A 261 2.19 22.77 -10.41
C GLU A 261 3.02 22.44 -9.17
N PHE A 262 4.33 22.72 -9.18
CA PHE A 262 5.17 22.57 -8.00
C PHE A 262 4.81 23.58 -6.91
N ASN A 263 4.39 24.76 -7.29
CA ASN A 263 3.87 25.82 -6.42
C ASN A 263 2.33 25.87 -6.40
N LEU A 264 1.66 24.77 -6.74
CA LEU A 264 0.19 24.63 -6.67
C LEU A 264 -0.58 25.68 -7.48
N GLY A 265 0.01 26.17 -8.57
CA GLY A 265 -0.60 27.20 -9.43
C GLY A 265 -0.47 28.64 -8.91
N MET A 266 0.16 28.87 -7.75
CA MET A 266 0.28 30.21 -7.14
C MET A 266 1.19 31.15 -7.94
N ASN A 267 2.05 30.64 -8.81
CA ASN A 267 2.81 31.39 -9.78
C ASN A 267 2.88 30.66 -11.12
N ASN A 268 3.51 31.28 -12.09
CA ASN A 268 3.67 30.70 -13.42
C ASN A 268 5.11 30.19 -13.64
N ARG A 269 5.25 29.19 -14.49
CA ARG A 269 6.49 28.66 -15.05
C ARG A 269 6.55 28.77 -16.57
N SER A 270 7.70 28.50 -17.13
CA SER A 270 7.86 28.34 -18.59
C SER A 270 7.34 27.00 -19.07
N ALA A 271 7.02 26.89 -20.39
CA ALA A 271 6.64 25.62 -21.02
C ALA A 271 7.78 24.58 -21.05
N ILE A 272 9.04 25.03 -21.05
CA ILE A 272 10.20 24.19 -20.71
C ILE A 272 10.69 24.58 -19.33
N TYR A 273 10.85 23.63 -18.45
CA TYR A 273 11.11 23.91 -17.04
C TYR A 273 11.92 22.81 -16.34
N ILE A 274 12.53 23.18 -15.24
CA ILE A 274 13.05 22.28 -14.21
C ILE A 274 12.17 22.52 -12.98
N PRO A 275 11.58 21.48 -12.35
CA PRO A 275 10.55 21.66 -11.31
C PRO A 275 11.02 22.53 -10.11
N PHE A 276 12.24 22.29 -9.62
CA PHE A 276 12.87 23.08 -8.54
C PHE A 276 14.41 22.95 -8.62
N ALA A 277 15.12 23.79 -7.90
CA ALA A 277 16.58 23.93 -8.05
C ALA A 277 17.38 22.66 -7.71
N GLN A 278 16.91 21.89 -6.72
CA GLN A 278 17.52 20.62 -6.24
C GLN A 278 16.97 19.38 -6.93
N ALA A 279 16.27 19.51 -8.06
CA ALA A 279 15.67 18.39 -8.79
C ALA A 279 16.70 17.28 -9.12
N VAL A 280 16.27 16.03 -9.01
CA VAL A 280 17.04 14.84 -9.36
C VAL A 280 16.17 13.91 -10.20
N PRO A 281 16.54 13.63 -11.48
CA PRO A 281 17.62 14.26 -12.21
C PRO A 281 17.36 15.75 -12.47
N LYS A 282 18.41 16.58 -12.53
CA LYS A 282 18.30 18.01 -12.85
C LYS A 282 18.26 18.21 -14.36
N VAL A 283 17.18 17.81 -14.98
CA VAL A 283 16.96 17.85 -16.42
C VAL A 283 15.72 18.67 -16.76
N ALA A 284 15.80 19.53 -17.76
CA ALA A 284 14.66 20.26 -18.23
C ALA A 284 13.63 19.33 -18.88
N THR A 285 12.35 19.69 -18.78
CA THR A 285 11.24 18.97 -19.40
C THR A 285 10.38 19.95 -20.18
N ILE A 286 9.93 19.59 -21.37
CA ILE A 286 8.99 20.39 -22.16
C ILE A 286 7.59 19.86 -21.92
N ASP A 287 6.69 20.77 -21.52
CA ASP A 287 5.26 20.47 -21.40
C ASP A 287 4.60 20.57 -22.77
N PRO A 288 4.14 19.43 -23.35
CA PRO A 288 3.57 19.40 -24.69
C PRO A 288 2.25 20.20 -24.79
N ASN A 289 1.52 20.35 -23.68
CA ASN A 289 0.26 21.07 -23.65
C ASN A 289 0.40 22.60 -23.77
N TYR A 290 1.60 23.12 -23.52
CA TYR A 290 1.86 24.56 -23.54
C TYR A 290 2.95 24.97 -24.53
N CYS A 291 3.78 24.04 -25.01
CA CYS A 291 4.88 24.34 -25.91
C CYS A 291 4.38 24.71 -27.32
N MET A 292 4.66 25.94 -27.76
CA MET A 292 4.28 26.41 -29.10
C MET A 292 4.95 25.61 -30.23
N MET A 293 6.19 25.13 -30.02
CA MET A 293 6.88 24.32 -31.04
C MET A 293 6.19 22.95 -31.23
N LEU A 294 5.81 22.30 -30.15
CA LEU A 294 5.12 20.99 -30.20
C LEU A 294 3.67 21.13 -30.71
N LYS A 295 3.01 22.24 -30.40
CA LYS A 295 1.61 22.49 -30.81
C LYS A 295 1.47 22.88 -32.29
N ASN A 296 2.32 23.78 -32.78
CA ASN A 296 2.12 24.41 -34.07
C ASN A 296 3.42 24.65 -34.88
N GLY A 297 4.55 24.18 -34.43
CA GLY A 297 5.85 24.32 -35.10
C GLY A 297 6.44 25.74 -35.13
N LYS A 298 5.82 26.72 -34.46
CA LYS A 298 6.17 28.14 -34.57
C LYS A 298 7.08 28.66 -33.46
N CYS A 299 8.03 27.85 -33.04
CA CYS A 299 9.02 28.27 -32.02
C CYS A 299 10.35 27.52 -32.26
N GLY A 300 11.21 27.41 -31.31
CA GLY A 300 12.52 26.72 -31.40
C GLY A 300 13.58 27.45 -30.59
N VAL A 301 13.17 28.41 -29.74
CA VAL A 301 14.08 29.23 -28.94
C VAL A 301 14.95 28.35 -28.02
N CYS A 302 14.37 27.40 -27.31
CA CYS A 302 15.11 26.53 -26.41
C CYS A 302 16.18 25.68 -27.12
N SER A 303 15.91 25.21 -28.35
CA SER A 303 16.91 24.50 -29.17
C SER A 303 18.07 25.42 -29.60
N LYS A 304 17.77 26.66 -29.94
CA LYS A 304 18.79 27.65 -30.38
C LYS A 304 19.72 28.09 -29.26
N VAL A 305 19.22 28.16 -28.02
CA VAL A 305 20.01 28.60 -26.86
C VAL A 305 20.68 27.47 -26.10
N CYS A 306 20.38 26.21 -26.43
CA CYS A 306 20.93 25.05 -25.76
C CYS A 306 22.34 24.72 -26.30
N GLY A 307 23.38 25.18 -25.62
CA GLY A 307 24.77 24.92 -26.02
C GLY A 307 25.13 23.43 -26.06
N ALA A 308 24.47 22.60 -25.26
CA ALA A 308 24.68 21.15 -25.26
C ALA A 308 23.88 20.42 -26.37
N GLY A 309 22.96 21.08 -27.06
CA GLY A 309 22.13 20.45 -28.10
C GLY A 309 21.15 19.36 -27.58
N ALA A 310 20.72 19.47 -26.33
CA ALA A 310 19.92 18.45 -25.66
C ALA A 310 18.43 18.43 -26.09
N ILE A 311 17.94 19.41 -26.83
CA ILE A 311 16.51 19.50 -27.19
C ILE A 311 16.16 18.59 -28.37
N ASP A 312 15.16 17.74 -28.19
CA ASP A 312 14.64 16.83 -29.20
C ASP A 312 13.12 16.85 -29.26
N TYR A 313 12.57 17.68 -30.15
CA TYR A 313 11.11 17.81 -30.35
C TYR A 313 10.46 16.57 -30.99
N LYS A 314 11.26 15.62 -31.50
CA LYS A 314 10.77 14.40 -32.14
C LYS A 314 10.71 13.21 -31.19
N ALA A 315 11.17 13.37 -29.95
CA ALA A 315 11.12 12.33 -28.94
C ALA A 315 9.69 11.78 -28.79
N LYS A 316 9.58 10.48 -28.59
CA LYS A 316 8.32 9.77 -28.37
C LYS A 316 8.39 9.03 -27.04
N ASP A 317 7.21 8.65 -26.55
CA ASP A 317 7.13 7.74 -25.42
C ASP A 317 7.83 6.41 -25.75
N GLU A 318 8.59 5.90 -24.79
CA GLU A 318 9.32 4.64 -24.88
C GLU A 318 8.73 3.63 -23.91
N PHE A 319 8.72 2.36 -24.28
CA PHE A 319 8.31 1.27 -23.42
C PHE A 319 9.51 0.36 -23.12
N VAL A 320 9.76 0.14 -21.85
CA VAL A 320 10.85 -0.69 -21.36
C VAL A 320 10.25 -1.85 -20.58
N GLU A 321 10.67 -3.07 -20.91
CA GLU A 321 10.28 -4.29 -20.20
C GLU A 321 11.42 -4.75 -19.29
N GLU A 322 11.14 -4.92 -18.01
CA GLU A 322 12.12 -5.29 -16.98
C GLU A 322 11.57 -6.37 -16.05
N LYS A 323 12.49 -7.14 -15.46
CA LYS A 323 12.15 -8.21 -14.52
C LYS A 323 12.54 -7.86 -13.10
N TYR A 324 11.63 -8.15 -12.15
CA TYR A 324 11.82 -7.86 -10.74
C TYR A 324 11.40 -9.03 -9.85
N GLY A 325 12.12 -9.24 -8.74
CA GLY A 325 11.72 -10.22 -7.72
C GLY A 325 10.70 -9.68 -6.72
N ALA A 326 10.68 -8.37 -6.53
CA ALA A 326 9.79 -7.71 -5.57
C ALA A 326 9.36 -6.33 -6.09
N ILE A 327 8.16 -5.90 -5.69
CA ILE A 327 7.60 -4.58 -5.99
C ILE A 327 7.24 -3.87 -4.69
N VAL A 328 7.63 -2.60 -4.54
CA VAL A 328 7.25 -1.74 -3.41
C VAL A 328 6.38 -0.59 -3.93
N VAL A 329 5.20 -0.44 -3.36
CA VAL A 329 4.30 0.67 -3.66
C VAL A 329 4.57 1.82 -2.68
N ALA A 330 4.96 2.98 -3.20
CA ALA A 330 5.32 4.18 -2.45
C ALA A 330 4.69 5.46 -3.07
N THR A 331 3.47 5.34 -3.60
CA THR A 331 2.79 6.37 -4.42
C THR A 331 2.38 7.62 -3.66
N GLY A 332 2.43 7.59 -2.33
CA GLY A 332 2.13 8.77 -1.52
C GLY A 332 0.64 9.12 -1.42
N PHE A 333 0.35 10.43 -1.35
CA PHE A 333 -0.99 10.98 -1.17
C PHE A 333 -1.19 12.29 -1.93
N ASN A 334 -2.44 12.72 -2.05
CA ASN A 334 -2.80 14.08 -2.48
C ASN A 334 -3.69 14.76 -1.43
N PRO A 335 -3.63 16.08 -1.27
CA PRO A 335 -4.66 16.83 -0.53
C PRO A 335 -5.99 16.71 -1.29
N ILE A 336 -7.09 16.61 -0.54
CA ILE A 336 -8.44 16.66 -1.12
C ILE A 336 -8.68 18.03 -1.76
N SER A 337 -9.44 18.07 -2.87
CA SER A 337 -9.77 19.35 -3.52
C SER A 337 -10.66 20.21 -2.62
N MET A 338 -10.23 21.42 -2.35
CA MET A 338 -10.98 22.39 -1.55
C MET A 338 -12.15 23.02 -2.32
N GLU A 339 -12.20 22.90 -3.63
CA GLU A 339 -13.30 23.36 -4.47
C GLU A 339 -14.66 22.70 -4.13
N LYS A 340 -14.63 21.56 -3.43
CA LYS A 340 -15.84 20.87 -2.96
C LYS A 340 -16.46 21.49 -1.70
N PHE A 341 -15.78 22.44 -1.05
CA PHE A 341 -16.14 22.99 0.25
C PHE A 341 -16.44 24.49 0.12
N ASP A 342 -17.57 24.82 -0.51
CA ASP A 342 -17.99 26.20 -0.80
C ASP A 342 -18.13 27.06 0.46
N GLU A 343 -18.43 26.44 1.61
CA GLU A 343 -18.55 27.07 2.92
C GLU A 343 -17.28 27.78 3.38
N PHE A 344 -16.12 27.42 2.85
CA PHE A 344 -14.83 28.04 3.19
C PHE A 344 -14.33 29.05 2.17
N ALA A 345 -15.10 29.35 1.11
CA ALA A 345 -14.82 30.38 0.11
C ALA A 345 -13.45 30.22 -0.64
N TYR A 346 -12.88 28.99 -0.72
CA TYR A 346 -11.60 28.76 -1.40
C TYR A 346 -11.61 29.20 -2.86
N SER A 347 -12.68 28.91 -3.59
CA SER A 347 -12.82 29.33 -5.01
C SER A 347 -13.23 30.80 -5.17
N GLN A 348 -13.60 31.49 -4.07
CA GLN A 348 -14.11 32.87 -4.09
C GLN A 348 -13.05 33.90 -3.72
N SER A 349 -12.07 33.53 -2.94
CA SER A 349 -10.98 34.42 -2.48
C SER A 349 -9.62 33.75 -2.60
N LYS A 350 -8.66 34.51 -3.16
CA LYS A 350 -7.26 34.08 -3.22
C LYS A 350 -6.58 34.02 -1.84
N ASP A 351 -7.13 34.67 -0.83
CA ASP A 351 -6.59 34.70 0.53
C ASP A 351 -7.14 33.56 1.40
N VAL A 352 -7.92 32.66 0.82
CA VAL A 352 -8.21 31.34 1.38
C VAL A 352 -7.31 30.33 0.70
N ILE A 353 -6.38 29.76 1.44
CA ILE A 353 -5.34 28.87 0.92
C ILE A 353 -5.30 27.54 1.69
N THR A 354 -4.72 26.53 1.10
CA THR A 354 -4.43 25.26 1.78
C THR A 354 -3.12 25.33 2.56
N SER A 355 -2.94 24.45 3.53
CA SER A 355 -1.68 24.34 4.28
C SER A 355 -0.46 24.06 3.39
N LEU A 356 -0.63 23.34 2.27
CA LEU A 356 0.48 23.09 1.35
C LEU A 356 0.84 24.33 0.51
N GLU A 357 -0.14 25.16 0.17
CA GLU A 357 0.10 26.47 -0.46
C GLU A 357 0.84 27.40 0.52
N LEU A 358 0.48 27.38 1.80
CA LEU A 358 1.21 28.13 2.83
C LEU A 358 2.68 27.66 2.92
N GLU A 359 2.97 26.36 2.86
CA GLU A 359 4.35 25.85 2.79
C GLU A 359 5.14 26.50 1.64
N ARG A 360 4.49 26.65 0.48
CA ARG A 360 5.16 27.27 -0.68
C ARG A 360 5.36 28.77 -0.49
N LEU A 361 4.45 29.49 0.15
CA LEU A 361 4.63 30.90 0.47
C LEU A 361 5.75 31.12 1.50
N MET A 362 5.87 30.26 2.50
CA MET A 362 6.89 30.38 3.55
C MET A 362 8.28 29.91 3.10
N ASN A 363 8.38 29.12 2.02
CA ASN A 363 9.64 28.58 1.54
C ASN A 363 10.44 29.62 0.75
N ALA A 364 11.75 29.73 1.03
CA ALA A 364 12.65 30.65 0.36
C ALA A 364 12.73 30.46 -1.18
N ALA A 365 12.48 29.24 -1.67
CA ALA A 365 12.37 28.93 -3.11
C ALA A 365 10.93 28.98 -3.63
N GLY A 366 10.01 29.50 -2.83
CA GLY A 366 8.59 29.65 -3.17
C GLY A 366 8.27 30.93 -3.95
N PRO A 367 6.96 31.13 -4.26
CA PRO A 367 6.51 32.24 -5.10
C PRO A 367 6.87 33.65 -4.58
N THR A 368 6.98 33.78 -3.28
CA THR A 368 7.21 35.05 -2.58
C THR A 368 8.63 35.18 -1.97
N GLY A 369 9.52 34.25 -2.30
CA GLY A 369 10.87 34.19 -1.73
C GLY A 369 10.89 33.98 -0.21
N GLY A 370 9.87 33.28 0.33
CA GLY A 370 9.74 32.99 1.76
C GLY A 370 9.16 34.14 2.61
N THR A 371 8.72 35.23 1.99
CA THR A 371 7.97 36.27 2.68
C THR A 371 6.49 35.94 2.66
N LEU A 372 5.85 35.93 3.83
CA LEU A 372 4.42 35.66 3.92
C LEU A 372 3.61 36.87 3.45
N LEU A 373 3.02 36.73 2.27
CA LEU A 373 2.23 37.76 1.61
C LEU A 373 0.86 37.19 1.22
N ARG A 374 -0.18 38.03 1.32
CA ARG A 374 -1.52 37.71 0.82
C ARG A 374 -1.48 37.54 -0.69
N PRO A 375 -2.04 36.45 -1.23
CA PRO A 375 -2.08 36.20 -2.68
C PRO A 375 -2.90 37.24 -3.48
N SER A 376 -3.84 37.94 -2.82
CA SER A 376 -4.70 38.92 -3.48
C SER A 376 -3.99 40.25 -3.80
N ASP A 377 -3.25 40.81 -2.84
CA ASP A 377 -2.72 42.17 -2.90
C ASP A 377 -1.22 42.31 -2.56
N GLY A 378 -0.59 41.20 -2.17
CA GLY A 378 0.85 41.19 -1.83
C GLY A 378 1.21 41.87 -0.50
N LYS A 379 0.23 42.18 0.36
CA LYS A 379 0.49 42.73 1.69
C LYS A 379 0.73 41.62 2.70
N HIS A 380 1.36 42.00 3.81
CA HIS A 380 1.54 41.08 4.95
C HIS A 380 0.21 40.88 5.70
N PRO A 381 -0.20 39.62 6.00
CA PRO A 381 -1.37 39.38 6.81
C PRO A 381 -1.10 39.57 8.30
N HIS A 382 -1.95 40.35 8.99
CA HIS A 382 -1.88 40.56 10.44
C HIS A 382 -2.76 39.60 11.25
N THR A 383 -3.81 39.06 10.64
CA THR A 383 -4.71 38.08 11.28
C THR A 383 -4.84 36.85 10.40
N ILE A 384 -4.45 35.69 10.92
CA ILE A 384 -4.49 34.42 10.21
C ILE A 384 -5.34 33.42 10.97
N VAL A 385 -6.27 32.77 10.27
CA VAL A 385 -7.12 31.74 10.85
C VAL A 385 -6.85 30.39 10.19
N PHE A 386 -6.47 29.41 10.98
CA PHE A 386 -6.37 28.00 10.56
C PHE A 386 -7.65 27.24 10.86
N VAL A 387 -8.16 26.54 9.85
CA VAL A 387 -9.35 25.69 9.97
C VAL A 387 -8.91 24.24 9.90
N GLN A 388 -9.03 23.51 11.02
CA GLN A 388 -8.62 22.11 11.12
C GLN A 388 -9.69 21.16 10.55
N CYS A 389 -9.26 19.96 10.18
CA CYS A 389 -10.11 18.85 9.75
C CYS A 389 -10.95 19.11 8.50
N VAL A 390 -10.57 20.04 7.61
CA VAL A 390 -11.32 20.31 6.38
C VAL A 390 -11.33 19.08 5.49
N GLY A 391 -12.51 18.48 5.31
CA GLY A 391 -12.68 17.24 4.57
C GLY A 391 -12.22 15.96 5.31
N SER A 392 -11.80 16.05 6.58
CA SER A 392 -11.47 14.91 7.44
C SER A 392 -12.46 14.75 8.58
N ARG A 393 -12.65 13.52 9.10
CA ARG A 393 -13.47 13.22 10.28
C ARG A 393 -14.94 13.67 10.09
N CYS A 394 -15.42 13.58 8.87
CA CYS A 394 -16.74 14.02 8.50
C CYS A 394 -17.63 12.84 8.08
N ALA A 395 -18.33 12.23 9.03
CA ALA A 395 -19.30 11.17 8.76
C ALA A 395 -20.54 11.69 7.99
N ALA A 396 -20.92 12.96 8.24
CA ALA A 396 -22.08 13.58 7.60
C ALA A 396 -21.81 14.12 6.18
N CYS A 397 -20.55 14.16 5.72
CA CYS A 397 -20.15 14.66 4.40
C CYS A 397 -19.49 13.57 3.55
N ALA A 398 -20.02 12.35 3.58
CA ALA A 398 -19.44 11.19 2.91
C ALA A 398 -19.25 11.37 1.39
N ASP A 399 -20.05 12.23 0.76
CA ASP A 399 -19.99 12.55 -0.66
C ASP A 399 -18.82 13.51 -1.03
N LYS A 400 -18.36 14.35 -0.11
CA LYS A 400 -17.28 15.31 -0.35
C LYS A 400 -16.08 15.23 0.60
N GLY A 401 -16.23 14.57 1.75
CA GLY A 401 -15.20 14.41 2.78
C GLY A 401 -14.78 12.96 3.03
N LYS A 402 -13.99 12.74 4.07
CA LYS A 402 -13.48 11.44 4.52
C LYS A 402 -13.81 11.25 6.01
N GLU A 403 -14.18 10.03 6.40
CA GLU A 403 -14.49 9.72 7.80
C GLU A 403 -13.24 9.64 8.68
N TYR A 404 -12.09 9.29 8.10
CA TYR A 404 -10.85 9.13 8.84
C TYR A 404 -10.15 10.47 9.16
N CYS A 405 -9.26 10.42 10.14
CA CYS A 405 -8.34 11.50 10.47
C CYS A 405 -7.11 11.46 9.56
N SER A 406 -6.74 12.60 8.99
CA SER A 406 -5.51 12.73 8.18
C SER A 406 -4.22 12.72 8.99
N LYS A 407 -4.30 12.64 10.33
CA LYS A 407 -3.22 12.41 11.30
C LYS A 407 -2.17 13.52 11.41
N ILE A 408 -1.76 14.15 10.30
CA ILE A 408 -0.63 15.09 10.26
C ILE A 408 -1.03 16.57 10.42
N CYS A 409 -2.32 16.90 10.23
CA CYS A 409 -2.76 18.30 10.15
C CYS A 409 -2.57 19.10 11.45
N CYS A 410 -2.81 18.51 12.62
CA CYS A 410 -2.59 19.21 13.89
C CYS A 410 -1.11 19.61 14.06
N MET A 411 -0.20 18.73 13.65
CA MET A 411 1.24 18.97 13.80
C MET A 411 1.78 19.98 12.79
N TYR A 412 1.40 19.87 11.51
CA TYR A 412 1.88 20.87 10.55
C TYR A 412 1.25 22.26 10.78
N THR A 413 0.03 22.33 11.33
CA THR A 413 -0.57 23.62 11.72
C THR A 413 0.16 24.24 12.90
N ALA A 414 0.47 23.47 13.96
CA ALA A 414 1.30 23.94 15.05
C ALA A 414 2.65 24.48 14.54
N LYS A 415 3.31 23.75 13.64
CA LYS A 415 4.54 24.16 12.98
C LYS A 415 4.38 25.50 12.22
N HIS A 416 3.36 25.63 11.38
CA HIS A 416 3.12 26.87 10.63
C HIS A 416 2.85 28.04 11.56
N ALA A 417 2.02 27.84 12.56
CA ALA A 417 1.68 28.89 13.55
C ALA A 417 2.92 29.38 14.30
N MET A 418 3.77 28.45 14.76
CA MET A 418 5.04 28.79 15.42
C MET A 418 5.97 29.59 14.49
N LEU A 419 6.18 29.11 13.25
CA LEU A 419 7.05 29.77 12.28
C LEU A 419 6.55 31.18 11.89
N ILE A 420 5.23 31.36 11.82
CA ILE A 420 4.63 32.67 11.58
C ILE A 420 4.87 33.59 12.76
N ARG A 421 4.57 33.16 13.98
CA ARG A 421 4.76 33.98 15.20
C ARG A 421 6.22 34.27 15.47
N ASP A 422 7.14 33.36 15.18
CA ASP A 422 8.58 33.56 15.30
C ASP A 422 9.08 34.68 14.36
N LYS A 423 8.65 34.61 13.09
CA LYS A 423 9.08 35.55 12.06
C LYS A 423 8.33 36.88 12.09
N TYR A 424 7.05 36.86 12.52
CA TYR A 424 6.14 38.01 12.51
C TYR A 424 5.38 38.06 13.85
N PRO A 425 6.04 38.60 14.92
CA PRO A 425 5.45 38.61 16.27
C PRO A 425 4.13 39.41 16.39
N ASP A 426 3.90 40.38 15.50
CA ASP A 426 2.67 41.19 15.46
C ASP A 426 1.50 40.51 14.72
N THR A 427 1.69 39.33 14.16
CA THR A 427 0.64 38.59 13.47
C THR A 427 -0.14 37.73 14.46
N GLU A 428 -1.45 37.96 14.58
CA GLU A 428 -2.35 37.16 15.37
C GLU A 428 -2.72 35.85 14.65
N VAL A 429 -2.58 34.71 15.34
CA VAL A 429 -2.84 33.39 14.77
C VAL A 429 -3.88 32.64 15.59
N TYR A 430 -4.98 32.30 14.94
CA TYR A 430 -6.09 31.54 15.50
C TYR A 430 -6.18 30.16 14.85
N VAL A 431 -6.41 29.13 15.66
CA VAL A 431 -6.57 27.73 15.19
C VAL A 431 -7.89 27.15 15.70
N PHE A 432 -8.85 26.97 14.81
CA PHE A 432 -10.09 26.25 15.14
C PHE A 432 -9.87 24.73 15.03
N TYR A 433 -10.19 24.00 16.09
CA TYR A 433 -9.94 22.56 16.20
C TYR A 433 -11.08 21.82 16.92
N ILE A 434 -11.27 20.54 16.56
CA ILE A 434 -12.20 19.62 17.23
C ILE A 434 -11.51 18.99 18.46
N ASP A 435 -10.39 18.36 18.24
CA ASP A 435 -9.40 17.90 19.21
C ASP A 435 -7.99 17.96 18.57
N VAL A 436 -6.96 18.16 19.36
CA VAL A 436 -5.57 18.13 18.88
C VAL A 436 -5.05 16.71 18.99
N ARG A 437 -4.48 16.19 17.91
CA ARG A 437 -3.88 14.86 17.83
C ARG A 437 -2.38 14.97 17.64
N THR A 438 -1.66 14.46 18.64
CA THR A 438 -0.19 14.50 18.73
C THR A 438 0.38 13.07 18.86
N PRO A 439 0.22 12.21 17.83
CA PRO A 439 0.49 10.78 17.94
C PRO A 439 1.97 10.44 17.74
N GLY A 440 2.88 11.13 18.40
CA GLY A 440 4.32 10.89 18.26
C GLY A 440 5.14 11.35 19.47
N LYS A 441 6.40 10.94 19.52
CA LYS A 441 7.33 11.36 20.57
C LYS A 441 7.61 12.87 20.45
N ASN A 442 7.45 13.60 21.55
CA ASN A 442 7.63 15.06 21.67
C ASN A 442 6.59 15.88 20.87
N PHE A 443 5.50 15.27 20.39
CA PHE A 443 4.49 15.97 19.61
C PHE A 443 3.54 16.80 20.49
N ASP A 444 3.26 16.31 21.70
CA ASP A 444 2.45 17.05 22.67
C ASP A 444 3.20 18.29 23.18
N GLU A 445 4.46 18.13 23.50
CA GLU A 445 5.36 19.22 23.90
C GLU A 445 5.49 20.27 22.78
N PHE A 446 5.58 19.82 21.53
CA PHE A 446 5.63 20.71 20.38
C PHE A 446 4.34 21.53 20.22
N TYR A 447 3.18 20.91 20.43
CA TYR A 447 1.89 21.59 20.44
C TYR A 447 1.81 22.61 21.61
N ARG A 448 2.22 22.23 22.82
CA ARG A 448 2.24 23.14 23.98
C ARG A 448 3.10 24.36 23.73
N ARG A 449 4.27 24.19 23.11
CA ARG A 449 5.13 25.30 22.74
C ARG A 449 4.42 26.29 21.82
N ALA A 450 3.63 25.84 20.87
CA ALA A 450 2.86 26.74 20.00
C ALA A 450 1.90 27.64 20.80
N VAL A 451 1.31 27.10 21.87
CA VAL A 451 0.38 27.83 22.75
C VAL A 451 1.13 28.71 23.75
N GLU A 452 2.06 28.13 24.51
CA GLU A 452 2.67 28.75 25.69
C GLU A 452 3.80 29.70 25.34
N GLU A 453 4.66 29.37 24.36
CA GLU A 453 5.82 30.18 23.98
C GLU A 453 5.50 31.17 22.85
N TYR A 454 4.69 30.71 21.86
CA TYR A 454 4.40 31.52 20.66
C TYR A 454 3.05 32.23 20.70
N GLY A 455 2.23 31.98 21.74
CA GLY A 455 0.96 32.70 21.97
C GLY A 455 -0.09 32.41 20.87
N VAL A 456 -0.11 31.23 20.30
CA VAL A 456 -1.10 30.83 19.29
C VAL A 456 -2.45 30.59 19.95
N HIS A 457 -3.51 31.21 19.44
CA HIS A 457 -4.87 31.08 19.98
C HIS A 457 -5.56 29.82 19.47
N TYR A 458 -5.64 28.80 20.29
CA TYR A 458 -6.37 27.57 19.98
C TYR A 458 -7.82 27.65 20.47
N ILE A 459 -8.79 27.60 19.53
CA ILE A 459 -10.22 27.70 19.80
C ILE A 459 -10.85 26.33 19.57
N LYS A 460 -11.33 25.70 20.63
CA LYS A 460 -12.05 24.42 20.53
C LYS A 460 -13.43 24.64 19.94
N GLY A 461 -13.57 24.34 18.65
CA GLY A 461 -14.81 24.60 17.94
C GLY A 461 -14.68 24.33 16.45
N MET A 462 -15.67 24.77 15.72
CA MET A 462 -15.73 24.58 14.27
C MET A 462 -16.04 25.93 13.58
N VAL A 463 -15.39 26.11 12.43
CA VAL A 463 -15.77 27.18 11.50
C VAL A 463 -16.93 26.67 10.65
N GLY A 464 -18.03 27.38 10.69
CA GLY A 464 -19.22 27.07 9.88
C GLY A 464 -19.18 27.75 8.52
N LYS A 465 -18.57 28.95 8.42
CA LYS A 465 -18.53 29.71 7.17
C LYS A 465 -17.36 30.68 7.14
N VAL A 466 -16.77 30.83 5.95
CA VAL A 466 -15.86 31.92 5.59
C VAL A 466 -16.51 32.72 4.45
N SER A 467 -16.55 34.04 4.56
CA SER A 467 -17.08 34.91 3.50
C SER A 467 -16.19 36.10 3.25
N PRO A 468 -15.89 36.45 1.99
CA PRO A 468 -15.19 37.69 1.67
C PRO A 468 -16.05 38.92 2.03
N GLU A 469 -15.48 39.84 2.80
CA GLU A 469 -16.07 41.15 3.12
C GLU A 469 -15.05 42.27 2.91
N GLY A 470 -15.16 43.01 1.81
CA GLY A 470 -14.19 44.05 1.44
C GLY A 470 -12.81 43.46 1.19
N ASP A 471 -11.82 43.90 1.95
CA ASP A 471 -10.42 43.42 1.91
C ASP A 471 -10.09 42.36 2.98
N LYS A 472 -11.10 41.90 3.73
CA LYS A 472 -10.98 40.89 4.79
C LYS A 472 -11.82 39.66 4.49
N LEU A 473 -11.57 38.63 5.26
CA LEU A 473 -12.31 37.38 5.29
C LEU A 473 -13.03 37.28 6.63
N LYS A 474 -14.35 37.30 6.62
CA LYS A 474 -15.14 37.08 7.84
C LYS A 474 -15.25 35.59 8.11
N VAL A 475 -14.59 35.13 9.16
CA VAL A 475 -14.63 33.77 9.65
C VAL A 475 -15.70 33.67 10.75
N GLN A 476 -16.71 32.84 10.52
CA GLN A 476 -17.80 32.58 11.47
C GLN A 476 -17.59 31.18 12.06
N GLY A 477 -17.39 31.11 13.36
CA GLY A 477 -17.14 29.88 14.08
C GLY A 477 -17.83 29.84 15.43
N SER A 478 -17.71 28.72 16.12
CA SER A 478 -18.20 28.53 17.48
C SER A 478 -17.05 28.22 18.42
N ASP A 479 -17.07 28.76 19.62
CA ASP A 479 -16.24 28.33 20.74
C ASP A 479 -17.08 27.41 21.64
N LEU A 480 -16.72 26.13 21.67
CA LEU A 480 -17.44 25.11 22.43
C LEU A 480 -17.12 25.13 23.94
N ILE A 481 -16.04 25.82 24.34
CA ILE A 481 -15.67 25.95 25.76
C ILE A 481 -16.53 27.02 26.43
N TYR A 482 -16.66 28.18 25.78
CA TYR A 482 -17.45 29.30 26.30
C TYR A 482 -18.91 29.32 25.79
N GLY A 483 -19.23 28.49 24.80
CA GLY A 483 -20.59 28.41 24.23
C GLY A 483 -20.97 29.62 23.34
N ASN A 484 -19.99 30.39 22.87
CA ASN A 484 -20.18 31.61 22.11
C ASN A 484 -19.98 31.41 20.61
N GLN A 485 -20.72 32.17 19.80
CA GLN A 485 -20.35 32.36 18.39
C GLN A 485 -19.22 33.40 18.28
N LEU A 486 -18.28 33.11 17.42
CA LEU A 486 -17.13 33.98 17.15
C LEU A 486 -17.16 34.48 15.71
N HIS A 487 -16.79 35.75 15.56
CA HIS A 487 -16.58 36.40 14.28
C HIS A 487 -15.16 36.97 14.27
N ILE A 488 -14.32 36.52 13.34
CA ILE A 488 -12.92 36.98 13.20
C ILE A 488 -12.75 37.56 11.80
N ASP A 489 -12.28 38.78 11.71
CA ASP A 489 -11.92 39.46 10.46
C ASP A 489 -10.47 39.09 10.11
N ALA A 490 -10.30 38.05 9.31
CA ALA A 490 -9.00 37.51 8.94
C ALA A 490 -8.44 38.15 7.66
N ASP A 491 -7.13 38.29 7.59
CA ASP A 491 -6.39 38.64 6.37
C ASP A 491 -6.11 37.42 5.51
N LEU A 492 -5.93 36.26 6.14
CA LEU A 492 -5.61 35.00 5.49
C LEU A 492 -6.31 33.84 6.22
N VAL A 493 -6.92 32.94 5.48
CA VAL A 493 -7.49 31.71 6.03
C VAL A 493 -6.72 30.51 5.45
N VAL A 494 -6.30 29.62 6.32
CA VAL A 494 -5.55 28.42 5.96
C VAL A 494 -6.35 27.16 6.26
N LEU A 495 -6.65 26.39 5.22
CA LEU A 495 -7.44 25.18 5.31
C LEU A 495 -6.53 23.95 5.49
N ALA A 496 -6.69 23.24 6.62
CA ALA A 496 -6.00 21.99 6.87
C ALA A 496 -6.72 20.85 6.15
N ALA A 497 -6.42 20.72 4.87
CA ALA A 497 -7.05 19.79 3.94
C ALA A 497 -6.81 18.32 4.33
N ALA A 498 -7.84 17.48 4.17
CA ALA A 498 -7.70 16.04 4.27
C ALA A 498 -6.71 15.50 3.24
N ILE A 499 -6.06 14.40 3.56
CA ILE A 499 -5.23 13.66 2.60
C ILE A 499 -5.98 12.45 2.07
N GLU A 500 -5.83 12.18 0.80
CA GLU A 500 -6.39 11.02 0.10
C GLU A 500 -5.29 10.30 -0.70
N PRO A 501 -5.44 9.00 -1.01
CA PRO A 501 -4.48 8.28 -1.84
C PRO A 501 -4.23 8.98 -3.17
N ASP A 502 -3.08 8.71 -3.78
CA ASP A 502 -2.81 9.19 -5.13
C ASP A 502 -3.86 8.68 -6.12
N LYS A 503 -4.25 9.52 -7.08
CA LYS A 503 -5.29 9.19 -8.07
C LYS A 503 -4.99 7.95 -8.91
N SER A 504 -3.70 7.60 -9.06
CA SER A 504 -3.26 6.40 -9.77
C SER A 504 -3.37 5.12 -8.94
N ALA A 505 -3.60 5.22 -7.62
CA ALA A 505 -3.55 4.09 -6.69
C ALA A 505 -4.51 2.96 -7.07
N ARG A 506 -5.76 3.28 -7.44
CA ARG A 506 -6.77 2.27 -7.84
C ARG A 506 -6.36 1.53 -9.12
N HIS A 507 -5.84 2.24 -10.12
CA HIS A 507 -5.37 1.63 -11.35
C HIS A 507 -4.15 0.73 -11.09
N LEU A 508 -3.21 1.19 -10.28
CA LEU A 508 -2.04 0.41 -9.88
C LEU A 508 -2.43 -0.82 -9.07
N ALA A 509 -3.38 -0.71 -8.14
CA ALA A 509 -3.90 -1.84 -7.36
C ALA A 509 -4.48 -2.94 -8.27
N THR A 510 -5.23 -2.55 -9.30
CA THR A 510 -5.76 -3.49 -10.30
C THR A 510 -4.63 -4.20 -11.05
N MET A 511 -3.59 -3.47 -11.50
CA MET A 511 -2.43 -4.07 -12.18
C MET A 511 -1.64 -5.04 -11.29
N LEU A 512 -1.51 -4.72 -10.01
CA LEU A 512 -0.80 -5.53 -9.02
C LEU A 512 -1.66 -6.63 -8.41
N THR A 513 -2.94 -6.71 -8.74
CA THR A 513 -3.93 -7.57 -8.06
C THR A 513 -3.88 -7.37 -6.54
N ALA A 514 -3.66 -6.12 -6.09
CA ALA A 514 -3.51 -5.76 -4.69
C ALA A 514 -4.84 -5.24 -4.12
N SER A 515 -5.13 -5.59 -2.87
CA SER A 515 -6.35 -5.16 -2.18
C SER A 515 -6.25 -3.70 -1.73
N MET A 516 -7.39 -3.04 -1.71
CA MET A 516 -7.57 -1.69 -1.17
C MET A 516 -8.67 -1.66 -0.12
N ASP A 517 -8.58 -0.73 0.81
CA ASP A 517 -9.65 -0.46 1.77
C ASP A 517 -10.79 0.39 1.17
N THR A 518 -11.80 0.68 1.97
CA THR A 518 -12.95 1.49 1.56
C THR A 518 -12.60 2.96 1.25
N ASN A 519 -11.40 3.40 1.62
CA ASN A 519 -10.89 4.75 1.41
C ASN A 519 -9.84 4.84 0.30
N ASP A 520 -9.68 3.79 -0.49
CA ASP A 520 -8.71 3.68 -1.59
C ASP A 520 -7.23 3.69 -1.15
N PHE A 521 -6.92 3.33 0.10
CA PHE A 521 -5.57 3.00 0.52
C PHE A 521 -5.27 1.52 0.26
N PHE A 522 -4.02 1.21 -0.05
CA PHE A 522 -3.58 -0.19 -0.14
C PHE A 522 -3.68 -0.89 1.22
N THR A 523 -4.27 -2.08 1.22
CA THR A 523 -4.46 -2.86 2.45
C THR A 523 -3.26 -3.77 2.70
N GLU A 524 -2.79 -3.77 3.93
CA GLU A 524 -1.76 -4.70 4.41
C GLU A 524 -2.31 -6.11 4.64
N ALA A 525 -1.45 -7.12 4.56
CA ALA A 525 -1.82 -8.52 4.79
C ALA A 525 -2.30 -8.78 6.23
N HIS A 526 -1.77 -8.05 7.22
CA HIS A 526 -2.25 -8.07 8.59
C HIS A 526 -1.72 -6.83 9.36
N PRO A 527 -2.59 -6.02 9.99
CA PRO A 527 -2.21 -4.72 10.57
C PRO A 527 -1.15 -4.80 11.68
N LYS A 528 -1.05 -5.91 12.40
CA LYS A 528 -0.09 -6.08 13.50
C LYS A 528 1.10 -6.99 13.14
N LEU A 529 0.87 -8.03 12.35
CA LEU A 529 1.88 -9.08 12.10
C LEU A 529 2.60 -8.91 10.76
N ARG A 530 1.95 -8.29 9.77
CA ARG A 530 2.47 -8.10 8.41
C ARG A 530 2.08 -6.72 7.87
N PRO A 531 2.51 -5.63 8.54
CA PRO A 531 2.01 -4.27 8.26
C PRO A 531 2.60 -3.62 7.00
N VAL A 532 3.65 -4.19 6.43
CA VAL A 532 4.32 -3.68 5.21
C VAL A 532 4.18 -4.61 4.00
N GLU A 533 3.54 -5.76 4.17
CA GLU A 533 3.27 -6.71 3.11
C GLU A 533 1.83 -6.55 2.64
N SER A 534 1.56 -6.52 1.35
CA SER A 534 0.20 -6.62 0.84
C SER A 534 -0.29 -8.08 0.89
N PRO A 535 -1.60 -8.35 0.74
CA PRO A 535 -2.10 -9.72 0.56
C PRO A 535 -1.50 -10.40 -0.68
N THR A 536 -1.09 -9.65 -1.69
CA THR A 536 -0.43 -10.17 -2.89
C THR A 536 1.05 -10.40 -2.60
N ALA A 537 1.48 -11.66 -2.70
CA ALA A 537 2.86 -12.05 -2.42
C ALA A 537 3.87 -11.30 -3.32
N GLY A 538 4.95 -10.79 -2.73
CA GLY A 538 5.99 -10.05 -3.43
C GLY A 538 5.70 -8.57 -3.67
N VAL A 539 4.51 -8.08 -3.26
CA VAL A 539 4.13 -6.67 -3.29
C VAL A 539 4.14 -6.11 -1.88
N PHE A 540 4.92 -5.06 -1.66
CA PHE A 540 5.13 -4.42 -0.35
C PHE A 540 4.64 -2.97 -0.36
N LEU A 541 4.33 -2.44 0.82
CA LEU A 541 3.74 -1.12 1.00
C LEU A 541 4.68 -0.22 1.80
N SER A 542 4.91 1.00 1.32
CA SER A 542 5.80 1.98 1.97
C SER A 542 5.18 3.38 1.97
N GLY A 543 5.05 3.97 3.15
CA GLY A 543 4.55 5.32 3.34
C GLY A 543 3.03 5.47 3.23
N THR A 544 2.61 6.64 2.82
CA THR A 544 1.19 7.07 2.87
C THR A 544 0.27 6.38 1.87
N CYS A 545 0.78 5.57 0.96
CA CYS A 545 -0.05 4.72 0.09
C CYS A 545 -0.92 3.73 0.89
N GLN A 546 -0.50 3.35 2.10
CA GLN A 546 -1.21 2.42 2.99
C GLN A 546 -2.12 3.15 3.99
N GLY A 547 -1.90 4.45 4.23
CA GLY A 547 -2.69 5.25 5.15
C GLY A 547 -1.95 6.51 5.61
N PRO A 548 -2.65 7.46 6.25
CA PRO A 548 -2.05 8.71 6.72
C PRO A 548 -0.87 8.49 7.68
N LYS A 549 0.29 9.10 7.37
CA LYS A 549 1.54 9.01 8.12
C LYS A 549 2.33 10.31 8.03
N ASP A 550 3.11 10.58 9.06
CA ASP A 550 4.15 11.62 9.04
C ASP A 550 5.46 11.12 8.41
N ILE A 551 6.47 11.98 8.36
CA ILE A 551 7.77 11.65 7.75
C ILE A 551 8.53 10.59 8.57
N PRO A 552 8.68 10.71 9.90
CA PRO A 552 9.30 9.68 10.73
C PRO A 552 8.68 8.29 10.59
N GLU A 553 7.36 8.20 10.63
CA GLU A 553 6.63 6.95 10.43
C GLU A 553 6.82 6.39 9.00
N THR A 554 6.82 7.29 8.01
CA THR A 554 7.06 6.92 6.61
C THR A 554 8.44 6.32 6.43
N VAL A 555 9.48 6.93 7.00
CA VAL A 555 10.86 6.43 6.93
C VAL A 555 11.00 5.09 7.68
N SER A 556 10.39 4.96 8.86
CA SER A 556 10.39 3.69 9.61
C SER A 556 9.73 2.57 8.82
N GLN A 557 8.59 2.85 8.18
CA GLN A 557 7.89 1.87 7.36
C GLN A 557 8.68 1.53 6.08
N ALA A 558 9.39 2.49 5.50
CA ALA A 558 10.26 2.28 4.35
C ALA A 558 11.37 1.27 4.67
N GLY A 559 12.05 1.43 5.80
CA GLY A 559 13.06 0.47 6.27
C GLY A 559 12.46 -0.92 6.56
N ALA A 560 11.25 -0.98 7.13
CA ALA A 560 10.55 -2.25 7.33
C ALA A 560 10.20 -2.95 6.01
N ALA A 561 9.72 -2.21 5.00
CA ALA A 561 9.43 -2.73 3.67
C ALA A 561 10.71 -3.21 2.98
N ALA A 562 11.78 -2.41 3.03
CA ALA A 562 13.09 -2.79 2.50
C ALA A 562 13.62 -4.08 3.13
N SER A 563 13.54 -4.23 4.47
CA SER A 563 13.93 -5.46 5.17
C SER A 563 13.18 -6.69 4.66
N LYS A 564 11.89 -6.58 4.37
CA LYS A 564 11.09 -7.68 3.82
C LYS A 564 11.48 -8.02 2.37
N VAL A 565 11.73 -6.99 1.55
CA VAL A 565 12.23 -7.16 0.18
C VAL A 565 13.59 -7.86 0.19
N ILE A 566 14.53 -7.39 1.01
CA ILE A 566 15.86 -7.99 1.16
C ILE A 566 15.74 -9.46 1.56
N GLY A 567 14.90 -9.77 2.57
CA GLY A 567 14.66 -11.15 3.00
C GLY A 567 14.04 -12.05 1.92
N LEU A 568 13.34 -11.49 0.94
CA LEU A 568 12.88 -12.21 -0.25
C LEU A 568 14.01 -12.37 -1.26
N LEU A 569 14.73 -11.29 -1.58
CA LEU A 569 15.80 -11.29 -2.59
C LEU A 569 17.04 -12.10 -2.18
N CYS A 570 17.28 -12.29 -0.87
CA CYS A 570 18.36 -13.17 -0.40
C CYS A 570 18.17 -14.65 -0.75
N LYS A 571 16.92 -15.07 -1.03
CA LYS A 571 16.63 -16.47 -1.36
C LYS A 571 16.94 -16.73 -2.83
N ASP A 572 17.65 -17.82 -3.14
CA ASP A 572 17.89 -18.23 -4.53
C ASP A 572 16.63 -18.80 -5.16
N LYS A 573 15.81 -19.47 -4.36
CA LYS A 573 14.55 -20.06 -4.77
C LYS A 573 13.45 -19.74 -3.76
N LEU A 574 12.25 -19.59 -4.25
CA LEU A 574 11.03 -19.53 -3.45
C LEU A 574 10.28 -20.86 -3.58
N THR A 575 9.84 -21.35 -2.44
CA THR A 575 8.97 -22.52 -2.36
C THR A 575 7.52 -22.06 -2.48
N GLY A 576 6.83 -22.48 -3.52
CA GLY A 576 5.43 -22.16 -3.77
C GLY A 576 4.47 -22.92 -2.84
N ASN A 577 3.20 -22.51 -2.82
CA ASN A 577 2.15 -23.33 -2.20
C ASN A 577 1.75 -24.41 -3.19
N PRO A 578 1.81 -25.71 -2.84
CA PRO A 578 1.44 -26.80 -3.75
C PRO A 578 -0.08 -26.98 -3.90
N CYS A 579 -0.90 -26.26 -3.11
CA CYS A 579 -2.36 -26.25 -3.26
C CYS A 579 -2.77 -25.39 -4.48
N VAL A 580 -2.38 -25.84 -5.66
CA VAL A 580 -2.60 -25.19 -6.95
C VAL A 580 -3.57 -26.00 -7.80
N ALA A 581 -4.18 -25.35 -8.79
CA ALA A 581 -5.02 -26.02 -9.76
C ALA A 581 -4.21 -27.04 -10.58
N HIS A 582 -4.86 -28.13 -10.97
CA HIS A 582 -4.34 -29.09 -11.92
C HIS A 582 -5.44 -29.53 -12.89
N SER A 583 -5.06 -29.98 -14.06
CA SER A 583 -5.99 -30.47 -15.07
C SER A 583 -5.86 -31.96 -15.22
N ASP A 584 -6.98 -32.70 -15.15
CA ASP A 584 -7.06 -34.04 -15.67
C ASP A 584 -7.13 -33.95 -17.20
N GLU A 585 -6.01 -34.30 -17.85
CA GLU A 585 -5.88 -34.21 -19.30
C GLU A 585 -6.83 -35.17 -20.06
N MET A 586 -7.21 -36.26 -19.43
CA MET A 586 -8.15 -37.20 -20.04
C MET A 586 -9.58 -36.65 -20.10
N MET A 587 -9.98 -35.90 -19.06
CA MET A 587 -11.29 -35.25 -18.98
C MET A 587 -11.33 -33.91 -19.67
N CYS A 588 -10.18 -33.27 -19.91
CA CYS A 588 -10.10 -31.93 -20.50
C CYS A 588 -10.53 -31.95 -21.98
N ASN A 589 -11.52 -31.13 -22.33
CA ASN A 589 -12.01 -30.96 -23.71
C ASN A 589 -11.46 -29.76 -24.46
N GLY A 590 -10.51 -28.98 -23.87
CA GLY A 590 -9.83 -27.87 -24.52
C GLY A 590 -10.70 -26.61 -24.75
N CYS A 591 -11.78 -26.41 -24.00
CA CYS A 591 -12.78 -25.35 -24.23
C CYS A 591 -12.33 -23.92 -23.91
N SER A 592 -11.17 -23.73 -23.29
CA SER A 592 -10.59 -22.43 -22.91
C SER A 592 -11.34 -21.63 -21.82
N THR A 593 -12.36 -22.19 -21.17
CA THR A 593 -13.11 -21.46 -20.14
C THR A 593 -12.25 -21.15 -18.91
N CYS A 594 -11.42 -22.12 -18.46
CA CYS A 594 -10.54 -21.96 -17.29
C CYS A 594 -9.45 -20.89 -17.49
N GLU A 595 -8.94 -20.70 -18.71
CA GLU A 595 -8.00 -19.64 -19.05
C GLU A 595 -8.65 -18.26 -18.91
N LYS A 596 -9.86 -18.09 -19.45
CA LYS A 596 -10.60 -16.80 -19.45
C LYS A 596 -10.97 -16.31 -18.05
N VAL A 597 -11.21 -17.23 -17.10
CA VAL A 597 -11.58 -16.87 -15.73
C VAL A 597 -10.39 -16.76 -14.79
N CYS A 598 -9.18 -17.13 -15.24
CA CYS A 598 -7.99 -17.08 -14.40
C CYS A 598 -7.47 -15.64 -14.25
N PRO A 599 -7.60 -14.98 -13.08
CA PRO A 599 -7.16 -13.60 -12.90
C PRO A 599 -5.64 -13.45 -12.92
N TYR A 600 -4.90 -14.58 -12.77
CA TYR A 600 -3.44 -14.59 -12.71
C TYR A 600 -2.77 -15.01 -14.01
N GLY A 601 -3.53 -15.37 -15.04
CA GLY A 601 -2.96 -15.88 -16.29
C GLY A 601 -2.15 -17.17 -16.13
N ALA A 602 -2.49 -17.98 -15.13
CA ALA A 602 -1.75 -19.21 -14.79
C ALA A 602 -2.06 -20.41 -15.70
N ILE A 603 -3.02 -20.30 -16.62
CA ILE A 603 -3.48 -21.42 -17.44
C ILE A 603 -3.20 -21.11 -18.91
N THR A 604 -2.55 -22.05 -19.56
CA THR A 604 -2.28 -22.08 -21.00
C THR A 604 -2.76 -23.40 -21.59
N TYR A 605 -2.59 -23.56 -22.89
CA TYR A 605 -2.97 -24.80 -23.57
C TYR A 605 -1.76 -25.40 -24.30
N ILE A 606 -1.66 -26.71 -24.20
CA ILE A 606 -0.67 -27.49 -24.93
C ILE A 606 -1.39 -28.52 -25.81
N GLU A 607 -0.81 -28.85 -26.94
CA GLU A 607 -1.22 -30.00 -27.75
C GLU A 607 -0.49 -31.24 -27.24
N LYS A 608 -1.25 -32.29 -26.99
CA LYS A 608 -0.72 -33.55 -26.47
C LYS A 608 -1.32 -34.75 -27.22
N GLU A 609 -0.47 -35.74 -27.48
CA GLU A 609 -0.89 -36.98 -28.11
C GLU A 609 -1.50 -37.95 -27.10
N PHE A 610 -2.66 -38.46 -27.42
CA PHE A 610 -3.37 -39.46 -26.62
C PHE A 610 -3.54 -40.75 -27.42
N ARG A 611 -3.12 -41.85 -26.85
CA ARG A 611 -3.38 -43.17 -27.43
C ARG A 611 -4.80 -43.61 -27.07
N MET A 612 -5.61 -43.77 -28.10
CA MET A 612 -7.01 -44.17 -27.96
C MET A 612 -7.14 -45.70 -27.74
N PRO A 613 -8.28 -46.19 -27.20
CA PRO A 613 -8.50 -47.62 -27.01
C PRO A 613 -8.41 -48.46 -28.30
N ASP A 614 -8.72 -47.86 -29.44
CA ASP A 614 -8.62 -48.45 -30.79
C ASP A 614 -7.19 -48.47 -31.34
N ARG A 615 -6.18 -48.12 -30.51
CA ARG A 615 -4.75 -47.99 -30.82
C ARG A 615 -4.40 -46.86 -31.78
N THR A 616 -5.33 -45.99 -32.16
CA THR A 616 -5.01 -44.75 -32.90
C THR A 616 -4.42 -43.68 -31.98
N THR A 617 -3.65 -42.76 -32.54
CA THR A 617 -3.13 -41.60 -31.82
C THR A 617 -3.95 -40.36 -32.21
N LYS A 618 -4.48 -39.65 -31.22
CA LYS A 618 -5.24 -38.40 -31.42
C LYS A 618 -4.55 -37.24 -30.71
N ILE A 619 -4.27 -36.16 -31.42
CA ILE A 619 -3.78 -34.92 -30.82
C ILE A 619 -4.98 -34.16 -30.25
N ARG A 620 -4.89 -33.80 -28.98
CA ARG A 620 -5.89 -32.98 -28.28
C ARG A 620 -5.24 -31.81 -27.63
N ARG A 621 -5.92 -30.66 -27.67
CA ARG A 621 -5.58 -29.49 -26.91
C ARG A 621 -6.07 -29.64 -25.48
N VAL A 622 -5.18 -29.51 -24.49
CA VAL A 622 -5.49 -29.66 -23.07
C VAL A 622 -4.93 -28.48 -22.26
N ALA A 623 -5.61 -28.16 -21.14
CA ALA A 623 -5.17 -27.11 -20.26
C ALA A 623 -3.90 -27.53 -19.50
N SER A 624 -2.93 -26.61 -19.45
CA SER A 624 -1.70 -26.72 -18.68
C SER A 624 -1.65 -25.60 -17.65
N VAL A 625 -1.40 -25.92 -16.40
CA VAL A 625 -1.34 -24.96 -15.30
C VAL A 625 0.12 -24.66 -14.96
N ASN A 626 0.48 -23.37 -14.99
CA ASN A 626 1.75 -22.92 -14.44
C ASN A 626 1.63 -22.82 -12.91
N GLU A 627 2.16 -23.82 -12.21
CA GLU A 627 2.07 -23.94 -10.74
C GLU A 627 2.74 -22.77 -10.01
N ALA A 628 3.74 -22.13 -10.60
CA ALA A 628 4.44 -20.99 -9.99
C ALA A 628 3.59 -19.70 -10.03
N VAL A 629 2.70 -19.58 -11.01
CA VAL A 629 1.78 -18.42 -11.16
C VAL A 629 0.46 -18.65 -10.44
N CYS A 630 0.04 -19.90 -10.32
CA CYS A 630 -1.26 -20.24 -9.74
C CYS A 630 -1.33 -19.88 -8.25
N GLN A 631 -2.35 -19.09 -7.86
CA GLN A 631 -2.59 -18.68 -6.47
C GLN A 631 -3.62 -19.55 -5.75
N GLY A 632 -4.05 -20.69 -6.34
CA GLY A 632 -4.98 -21.61 -5.70
C GLY A 632 -6.38 -21.02 -5.43
N CYS A 633 -6.82 -20.02 -6.18
CA CYS A 633 -8.10 -19.34 -5.94
C CYS A 633 -9.37 -20.15 -6.28
N GLY A 634 -9.24 -21.26 -7.03
CA GLY A 634 -10.33 -22.14 -7.39
C GLY A 634 -11.28 -21.66 -8.50
N ALA A 635 -11.14 -20.45 -9.04
CA ALA A 635 -12.04 -19.93 -10.07
C ALA A 635 -12.16 -20.84 -11.30
N CYS A 636 -11.06 -21.46 -11.68
CA CYS A 636 -11.01 -22.40 -12.82
C CYS A 636 -11.74 -23.72 -12.55
N THR A 637 -11.79 -24.18 -11.29
CA THR A 637 -12.49 -25.44 -10.93
C THR A 637 -13.99 -25.25 -11.06
N VAL A 638 -14.52 -24.11 -10.59
CA VAL A 638 -15.95 -23.77 -10.70
C VAL A 638 -16.37 -23.56 -12.16
N ALA A 639 -15.52 -23.00 -12.99
CA ALA A 639 -15.81 -22.71 -14.40
C ALA A 639 -15.66 -23.94 -15.31
N CYS A 640 -15.09 -25.06 -14.85
CA CYS A 640 -14.82 -26.23 -15.67
C CYS A 640 -16.05 -27.13 -15.80
N MET A 641 -16.76 -27.04 -16.94
CA MET A 641 -17.96 -27.82 -17.20
C MET A 641 -17.70 -29.33 -17.32
N SER A 642 -16.48 -29.74 -17.68
CA SER A 642 -16.12 -31.17 -17.77
C SER A 642 -15.62 -31.75 -16.44
N GLY A 643 -15.44 -30.93 -15.40
CA GLY A 643 -14.85 -31.37 -14.13
C GLY A 643 -13.36 -31.73 -14.22
N ALA A 644 -12.69 -31.39 -15.34
CA ALA A 644 -11.26 -31.69 -15.55
C ALA A 644 -10.32 -30.86 -14.68
N MET A 645 -10.75 -29.64 -14.27
CA MET A 645 -9.95 -28.77 -13.40
C MET A 645 -10.30 -29.05 -11.94
N ASP A 646 -9.28 -29.34 -11.15
CA ASP A 646 -9.43 -29.53 -9.70
C ASP A 646 -8.30 -28.80 -8.96
N LEU A 647 -8.41 -28.67 -7.64
CA LEU A 647 -7.45 -27.94 -6.79
C LEU A 647 -6.78 -28.93 -5.82
N ARG A 648 -5.47 -29.08 -5.90
CA ARG A 648 -4.74 -29.94 -4.97
C ARG A 648 -4.95 -29.49 -3.51
N GLY A 649 -5.25 -30.43 -2.62
CA GLY A 649 -5.56 -30.16 -1.21
C GLY A 649 -6.97 -29.62 -0.95
N PHE A 650 -7.73 -29.32 -2.01
CA PHE A 650 -9.13 -28.87 -1.99
C PHE A 650 -9.89 -29.44 -3.18
N THR A 651 -9.72 -30.73 -3.43
CA THR A 651 -10.44 -31.39 -4.52
C THR A 651 -11.93 -31.42 -4.24
N SER A 652 -12.73 -31.48 -5.29
CA SER A 652 -14.20 -31.63 -5.18
C SER A 652 -14.59 -32.81 -4.27
N ARG A 653 -13.82 -33.91 -4.30
CA ARG A 653 -14.03 -35.08 -3.44
C ARG A 653 -13.75 -34.78 -1.97
N GLN A 654 -12.71 -34.00 -1.66
CA GLN A 654 -12.38 -33.57 -0.28
C GLN A 654 -13.46 -32.65 0.27
N ILE A 655 -13.92 -31.66 -0.52
CA ILE A 655 -14.98 -30.72 -0.12
C ILE A 655 -16.29 -31.48 0.14
N MET A 656 -16.68 -32.44 -0.74
CA MET A 656 -17.89 -33.21 -0.54
C MET A 656 -17.81 -34.10 0.69
N ALA A 657 -16.63 -34.63 1.04
CA ALA A 657 -16.45 -35.40 2.26
C ALA A 657 -16.62 -34.55 3.53
N GLU A 658 -16.18 -33.29 3.51
CA GLU A 658 -16.46 -32.32 4.60
C GLU A 658 -17.96 -32.05 4.73
N VAL A 659 -18.65 -31.80 3.62
CA VAL A 659 -20.12 -31.62 3.59
C VAL A 659 -20.86 -32.83 4.14
N ASP A 660 -20.51 -34.01 3.70
CA ASP A 660 -21.11 -35.28 4.17
C ASP A 660 -20.91 -35.48 5.69
N ALA A 661 -19.71 -35.09 6.20
CA ALA A 661 -19.40 -35.18 7.63
C ALA A 661 -20.16 -34.16 8.49
N ILE A 662 -20.51 -33.02 7.92
CA ILE A 662 -21.29 -31.95 8.61
C ILE A 662 -22.79 -32.32 8.62
N CYS A 663 -23.27 -33.00 7.60
CA CYS A 663 -24.70 -33.36 7.46
C CYS A 663 -25.09 -34.65 8.20
N LYS A 664 -24.11 -35.41 8.67
CA LYS A 664 -24.34 -36.64 9.47
C LYS A 664 -24.26 -36.32 10.97
#